data_9c848a4d5000255a6a2f8f33d08fd116
#
_entry.id   9c848a4d5000255a6a2f8f33d08fd116
#
_cell.length_a   1.000
_cell.length_b   1.000
_cell.length_c   1.000
_cell.angle_alpha   90.00
_cell.angle_beta   90.00
_cell.angle_gamma   90.00
#
_symmetry.space_group_name_H-M   'P 1'
#
loop_
_entity.id
_entity.type
_entity.pdbx_description
1 polymer ?
#
loop_
_entity_poly.entity_id
_entity_poly.type
_entity_poly.pdbx_seq_one_letter_code
_entity_poly.pdbx_strand_id
1 'polypeptide(L)'
;MTKETKFYKALQDIFIGAKIEGEGGFINLMRIKAGYYSQIEKLLKEDINKAVVKYPAFREELFDKLHSFFSRYFTESGSIYFNSTPFHNNIYEKVYTDEKDVILFWKTQMLYYVKTDRIFKSMPVEFDGLKFYFDASQIENKKANEKRALYFEIKQVREDETVAFTVKYSERGTKTKSDEILKDLKKKNIKITEELLEKAFRVFEKQSEVDFFINKNANAFLQEQFKLWSYQYFWEGAKEWSGDRVNQLQILKSIAFKVIDFISQFEDELVKIWNKPKFARNSNYVITLDRITDKKIVEKILKHAGIKDQIKEWQELGIVDGKFKVKDIGDKKYEHLPIDTKYFKDLELEILSLFDDLDNQLDGWLIKSENYQALNSILPKFREKVQAAYIDPPFNTGEDFPYVDRFQDSSWLSLMKDRINLGISLLKKDGSFWLHLDDNANVFGKELIKDKFSQIGEIIFDTNATKDVEADLFGYKSFGDNFQLKHQTLFYCRNDEYLFRKLWKPNRNTTELGIGWLDLIAFPRISSPKKITDFKFKIEKWNNNVFGLSDVEINEKIFPVGDIWNDIFSFTQSEMRVSESFSFTSSQKPENLLRRIIQSSSEARGIIMDYFLGIGTTTAVAHKLNRKWIGVEMGDHFNEMYETESGKKLGVKGRMKWVLFGDKNISLPDVERRPHLSKDVNWNGGGFFKYYELEQYEDALKNCKYGNGDLFSKTSDKAYQDYIFMKDEKMLSALEIDYKNKKVKVDLNKLYPDIDIAETLSNLTGKWIKAIKDGEVEFTDGSKVNTKELDYKIIKPLIWWE
;
A
#
# COMPACT_ATOMS: atom_id res chain seq x y z
N MET A 1 -9.11 26.86 -35.60
CA MET A 1 -9.82 25.88 -34.74
C MET A 1 -10.87 26.66 -33.98
N THR A 2 -12.16 26.34 -34.09
CA THR A 2 -13.24 27.05 -33.36
C THR A 2 -13.14 26.75 -31.84
N LYS A 3 -13.74 27.63 -31.02
CA LYS A 3 -13.79 27.40 -29.55
C LYS A 3 -14.51 26.11 -29.21
N GLU A 4 -15.56 25.77 -29.96
CA GLU A 4 -16.28 24.52 -29.86
C GLU A 4 -15.38 23.32 -30.12
N THR A 5 -14.57 23.33 -31.18
CA THR A 5 -13.64 22.24 -31.50
C THR A 5 -12.58 22.09 -30.44
N LYS A 6 -12.10 23.22 -29.87
CA LYS A 6 -11.13 23.19 -28.76
C LYS A 6 -11.71 22.53 -27.48
N PHE A 7 -12.96 22.87 -27.15
CA PHE A 7 -13.63 22.31 -25.98
C PHE A 7 -13.84 20.81 -26.14
N TYR A 8 -14.41 20.32 -27.24
CA TYR A 8 -14.62 18.89 -27.42
C TYR A 8 -13.31 18.13 -27.52
N LYS A 9 -12.30 18.70 -28.19
CA LYS A 9 -10.97 18.06 -28.21
C LYS A 9 -10.36 17.99 -26.82
N ALA A 10 -10.41 19.06 -26.04
CA ALA A 10 -9.94 19.05 -24.67
C ALA A 10 -10.71 18.04 -23.81
N LEU A 11 -12.04 18.02 -23.93
CA LEU A 11 -12.87 17.07 -23.20
C LEU A 11 -12.57 15.62 -23.62
N GLN A 12 -12.32 15.38 -24.91
CA GLN A 12 -11.91 14.10 -25.44
C GLN A 12 -10.52 13.70 -24.92
N ASP A 13 -9.53 14.58 -25.09
CA ASP A 13 -8.14 14.32 -24.69
C ASP A 13 -8.03 14.06 -23.17
N ILE A 14 -8.86 14.74 -22.40
CA ILE A 14 -8.88 14.68 -20.95
C ILE A 14 -9.65 13.45 -20.46
N PHE A 15 -10.77 13.14 -21.08
CA PHE A 15 -11.62 12.06 -20.63
C PHE A 15 -11.16 10.70 -21.16
N ILE A 16 -10.75 10.65 -22.42
CA ILE A 16 -10.32 9.41 -23.07
C ILE A 16 -8.81 9.22 -22.89
N GLY A 17 -8.03 10.31 -22.85
CA GLY A 17 -6.58 10.22 -22.99
C GLY A 17 -6.18 9.68 -24.36
N ALA A 18 -5.05 8.98 -24.41
CA ALA A 18 -4.59 8.30 -25.62
C ALA A 18 -5.35 6.99 -25.85
N LYS A 19 -5.62 6.65 -27.09
CA LYS A 19 -6.03 5.28 -27.43
C LYS A 19 -4.85 4.35 -27.15
N ILE A 20 -5.02 3.49 -26.15
CA ILE A 20 -3.98 2.57 -25.70
C ILE A 20 -4.49 1.15 -25.97
N GLU A 21 -3.73 0.36 -26.72
CA GLU A 21 -3.96 -1.06 -26.90
C GLU A 21 -2.99 -1.84 -26.02
N GLY A 22 -3.48 -2.86 -25.33
CA GLY A 22 -2.70 -3.67 -24.43
C GLY A 22 -3.58 -4.36 -23.39
N GLU A 23 -2.96 -5.03 -22.45
CA GLU A 23 -3.62 -5.68 -21.31
C GLU A 23 -3.19 -4.99 -20.00
N GLY A 24 -4.14 -4.52 -19.22
CA GLY A 24 -3.93 -3.93 -17.90
C GLY A 24 -5.22 -3.26 -17.41
N GLY A 25 -5.36 -3.12 -16.09
CA GLY A 25 -6.58 -2.52 -15.50
C GLY A 25 -6.79 -1.08 -15.94
N PHE A 26 -5.73 -0.29 -15.92
CA PHE A 26 -5.78 1.12 -16.34
C PHE A 26 -6.05 1.29 -17.84
N ILE A 27 -5.44 0.45 -18.69
CA ILE A 27 -5.68 0.44 -20.13
C ILE A 27 -7.15 0.10 -20.42
N ASN A 28 -7.69 -0.88 -19.70
CA ASN A 28 -9.10 -1.24 -19.82
C ASN A 28 -10.03 -0.10 -19.39
N LEU A 29 -9.71 0.62 -18.32
CA LEU A 29 -10.43 1.81 -17.88
C LEU A 29 -10.47 2.89 -18.97
N MET A 30 -9.33 3.16 -19.62
CA MET A 30 -9.27 4.14 -20.72
C MET A 30 -10.13 3.71 -21.91
N ARG A 31 -10.17 2.41 -22.23
CA ARG A 31 -11.03 1.86 -23.28
C ARG A 31 -12.52 2.03 -22.95
N ILE A 32 -12.90 1.78 -21.70
CA ILE A 32 -14.26 2.01 -21.21
C ILE A 32 -14.64 3.49 -21.33
N LYS A 33 -13.77 4.39 -20.87
CA LYS A 33 -13.95 5.84 -20.99
C LYS A 33 -14.16 6.28 -22.44
N ALA A 34 -13.37 5.75 -23.37
CA ALA A 34 -13.50 6.07 -24.80
C ALA A 34 -14.86 5.68 -25.39
N GLY A 35 -15.31 4.46 -25.10
CA GLY A 35 -16.62 3.97 -25.53
C GLY A 35 -17.78 4.82 -25.04
N TYR A 36 -17.71 5.20 -23.78
CA TYR A 36 -18.75 6.02 -23.15
C TYR A 36 -18.77 7.47 -23.65
N TYR A 37 -17.59 8.08 -23.79
CA TYR A 37 -17.45 9.46 -24.24
C TYR A 37 -18.14 9.70 -25.61
N SER A 38 -17.93 8.79 -26.56
CA SER A 38 -18.49 8.94 -27.91
C SER A 38 -20.03 9.06 -27.93
N GLN A 39 -20.68 8.44 -26.97
CA GLN A 39 -22.13 8.46 -26.83
C GLN A 39 -22.62 9.75 -26.18
N ILE A 40 -21.94 10.18 -25.13
CA ILE A 40 -22.28 11.40 -24.39
C ILE A 40 -21.97 12.66 -25.23
N GLU A 41 -20.89 12.67 -25.99
CA GLU A 41 -20.58 13.78 -26.88
C GLU A 41 -21.75 14.11 -27.81
N LYS A 42 -22.41 13.06 -28.34
CA LYS A 42 -23.59 13.26 -29.19
C LYS A 42 -24.74 13.94 -28.44
N LEU A 43 -25.09 13.44 -27.26
CA LEU A 43 -26.13 14.01 -26.41
C LEU A 43 -25.79 15.44 -25.97
N LEU A 44 -24.55 15.68 -25.58
CA LEU A 44 -24.10 17.01 -25.18
C LEU A 44 -24.21 18.02 -26.33
N LYS A 45 -23.84 17.62 -27.56
CA LYS A 45 -24.00 18.45 -28.75
C LYS A 45 -25.48 18.80 -29.01
N GLU A 46 -26.38 17.84 -28.88
CA GLU A 46 -27.82 18.05 -29.03
C GLU A 46 -28.35 19.02 -27.96
N ASP A 47 -27.98 18.84 -26.71
CA ASP A 47 -28.45 19.69 -25.63
C ASP A 47 -27.90 21.11 -25.71
N ILE A 48 -26.64 21.28 -26.07
CA ILE A 48 -26.06 22.61 -26.29
C ILE A 48 -26.78 23.30 -27.44
N ASN A 49 -27.03 22.59 -28.59
CA ASN A 49 -27.74 23.15 -29.73
C ASN A 49 -29.14 23.65 -29.33
N LYS A 50 -29.91 22.87 -28.58
CA LYS A 50 -31.20 23.27 -28.04
C LYS A 50 -31.11 24.48 -27.10
N ALA A 51 -30.12 24.52 -26.21
CA ALA A 51 -29.98 25.54 -25.18
C ALA A 51 -29.64 26.92 -25.77
N VAL A 52 -28.81 26.97 -26.85
CA VAL A 52 -28.35 28.24 -27.43
C VAL A 52 -29.23 28.76 -28.56
N VAL A 53 -30.34 28.09 -28.91
CA VAL A 53 -31.23 28.50 -30.00
C VAL A 53 -31.66 29.97 -29.88
N LYS A 54 -32.00 30.41 -28.67
CA LYS A 54 -32.41 31.80 -28.40
C LYS A 54 -31.27 32.81 -28.33
N TYR A 55 -30.05 32.34 -28.18
CA TYR A 55 -28.85 33.16 -28.00
C TYR A 55 -27.69 32.66 -28.87
N PRO A 56 -27.79 32.71 -30.21
CA PRO A 56 -26.76 32.13 -31.08
C PRO A 56 -25.39 32.78 -30.94
N ALA A 57 -25.37 34.10 -30.68
CA ALA A 57 -24.11 34.84 -30.46
C ALA A 57 -23.36 34.39 -29.16
N PHE A 58 -24.05 33.80 -28.19
CA PHE A 58 -23.46 33.34 -26.96
C PHE A 58 -22.69 32.00 -27.12
N ARG A 59 -22.89 31.28 -28.22
CA ARG A 59 -22.32 29.95 -28.45
C ARG A 59 -20.78 29.91 -28.28
N GLU A 60 -20.09 30.84 -28.91
CA GLU A 60 -18.61 30.87 -28.84
C GLU A 60 -18.11 31.18 -27.43
N GLU A 61 -18.77 32.10 -26.75
CA GLU A 61 -18.45 32.42 -25.34
C GLU A 61 -18.74 31.24 -24.44
N LEU A 62 -19.85 30.53 -24.63
CA LEU A 62 -20.18 29.32 -23.86
C LEU A 62 -19.06 28.29 -23.96
N PHE A 63 -18.58 27.99 -25.15
CA PHE A 63 -17.51 27.01 -25.33
C PHE A 63 -16.16 27.51 -24.79
N ASP A 64 -15.87 28.80 -24.91
CA ASP A 64 -14.66 29.39 -24.31
C ASP A 64 -14.64 29.24 -22.78
N LYS A 65 -15.79 29.50 -22.15
CA LYS A 65 -15.92 29.41 -20.68
C LYS A 65 -15.91 27.97 -20.18
N LEU A 66 -16.59 27.07 -20.88
CA LEU A 66 -16.51 25.63 -20.56
C LEU A 66 -15.08 25.11 -20.69
N HIS A 67 -14.39 25.43 -21.78
CA HIS A 67 -13.00 25.04 -21.96
C HIS A 67 -12.08 25.61 -20.87
N SER A 68 -12.23 26.92 -20.59
CA SER A 68 -11.43 27.61 -19.57
C SER A 68 -11.64 27.05 -18.18
N PHE A 69 -12.85 26.59 -17.84
CA PHE A 69 -13.14 25.96 -16.56
C PHE A 69 -12.57 24.55 -16.52
N PHE A 70 -12.95 23.67 -17.43
CA PHE A 70 -12.60 22.26 -17.33
C PHE A 70 -11.11 21.97 -17.53
N SER A 71 -10.41 22.75 -18.37
CA SER A 71 -8.97 22.57 -18.57
C SER A 71 -8.10 22.70 -17.30
N ARG A 72 -8.65 23.28 -16.23
CA ARG A 72 -7.94 23.43 -14.94
C ARG A 72 -7.91 22.18 -14.09
N TYR A 73 -8.88 21.29 -14.27
CA TYR A 73 -9.13 20.16 -13.36
C TYR A 73 -8.82 18.80 -13.94
N PHE A 74 -8.35 18.76 -15.17
CA PHE A 74 -8.11 17.51 -15.84
C PHE A 74 -6.63 17.26 -16.06
N THR A 75 -6.24 16.03 -15.85
CA THR A 75 -4.91 15.55 -16.18
C THR A 75 -4.96 14.63 -17.38
N GLU A 76 -3.82 14.42 -18.01
CA GLU A 76 -3.71 13.47 -19.13
C GLU A 76 -3.93 12.01 -18.68
N SER A 77 -3.87 11.71 -17.37
CA SER A 77 -4.24 10.41 -16.81
C SER A 77 -5.74 10.24 -16.60
N GLY A 78 -6.53 11.30 -16.84
CA GLY A 78 -7.98 11.30 -16.62
C GLY A 78 -8.38 11.42 -15.15
N SER A 79 -7.45 11.69 -14.24
CA SER A 79 -7.77 11.98 -12.84
C SER A 79 -8.32 13.40 -12.70
N ILE A 80 -9.30 13.59 -11.81
CA ILE A 80 -9.96 14.86 -11.57
C ILE A 80 -9.37 15.52 -10.35
N TYR A 81 -8.41 16.42 -10.57
CA TYR A 81 -7.83 17.29 -9.55
C TYR A 81 -7.23 18.53 -10.22
N PHE A 82 -6.71 19.48 -9.44
CA PHE A 82 -6.03 20.64 -10.00
C PHE A 82 -4.78 20.24 -10.78
N ASN A 83 -4.78 20.45 -12.08
CA ASN A 83 -3.66 20.14 -12.97
C ASN A 83 -2.53 21.19 -12.87
N SER A 84 -2.89 22.47 -12.73
CA SER A 84 -1.94 23.55 -12.51
C SER A 84 -2.61 24.76 -11.88
N THR A 85 -1.90 25.46 -11.01
CA THR A 85 -2.26 26.81 -10.60
C THR A 85 -1.33 27.80 -11.29
N PRO A 86 -1.77 29.05 -11.59
CA PRO A 86 -0.92 30.04 -12.26
C PRO A 86 0.38 30.37 -11.52
N PHE A 87 0.47 30.05 -10.24
CA PHE A 87 1.59 30.41 -9.37
C PHE A 87 2.46 29.24 -8.92
N HIS A 88 2.00 27.99 -9.05
CA HIS A 88 2.76 26.81 -8.62
C HIS A 88 2.48 25.63 -9.55
N ASN A 89 3.54 24.98 -10.01
CA ASN A 89 3.44 23.66 -10.68
C ASN A 89 3.05 22.53 -9.72
N ASN A 90 2.67 22.84 -8.50
CA ASN A 90 2.31 21.90 -7.45
C ASN A 90 0.80 21.91 -7.21
N ILE A 91 0.26 20.77 -6.75
CA ILE A 91 -1.18 20.55 -6.50
C ILE A 91 -1.64 21.28 -5.23
N TYR A 92 -1.31 22.55 -5.08
CA TYR A 92 -1.76 23.38 -3.97
C TYR A 92 -2.86 24.32 -4.41
N GLU A 93 -4.03 24.21 -3.84
CA GLU A 93 -5.03 25.24 -3.96
C GLU A 93 -5.02 26.13 -2.73
N LYS A 94 -5.05 27.44 -2.99
CA LYS A 94 -5.29 28.41 -1.95
C LYS A 94 -6.76 28.38 -1.57
N VAL A 95 -7.07 27.86 -0.40
CA VAL A 95 -8.43 27.91 0.16
C VAL A 95 -8.62 29.27 0.80
N TYR A 96 -9.61 30.03 0.32
CA TYR A 96 -10.03 31.26 0.96
C TYR A 96 -10.97 30.90 2.11
N THR A 97 -10.47 31.02 3.33
CA THR A 97 -11.26 30.87 4.56
C THR A 97 -10.80 31.92 5.56
N ASP A 98 -11.73 32.41 6.37
CA ASP A 98 -11.44 33.36 7.47
C ASP A 98 -10.74 32.65 8.65
N GLU A 99 -10.70 31.33 8.66
CA GLU A 99 -9.99 30.53 9.66
C GLU A 99 -8.50 30.45 9.32
N LYS A 100 -7.67 31.07 10.18
CA LYS A 100 -6.22 31.21 9.96
C LYS A 100 -5.45 29.88 9.91
N ASP A 101 -6.01 28.78 10.43
CA ASP A 101 -5.34 27.50 10.58
C ASP A 101 -5.55 26.54 9.40
N VAL A 102 -6.28 26.96 8.37
CA VAL A 102 -6.70 26.10 7.26
C VAL A 102 -5.89 26.31 5.97
N ILE A 103 -4.76 26.98 6.03
CA ILE A 103 -4.12 27.61 4.87
C ILE A 103 -3.46 26.63 3.87
N LEU A 104 -3.17 25.39 4.22
CA LEU A 104 -2.27 24.56 3.38
C LEU A 104 -2.84 23.23 2.89
N PHE A 105 -4.05 22.90 3.24
CA PHE A 105 -4.23 21.46 3.38
C PHE A 105 -5.23 20.79 2.47
N TRP A 106 -6.11 21.44 1.70
CA TRP A 106 -7.37 20.79 1.96
C TRP A 106 -8.19 20.30 0.79
N LYS A 107 -7.72 20.34 -0.42
CA LYS A 107 -8.44 19.65 -1.50
C LYS A 107 -7.85 18.31 -1.91
N THR A 108 -6.63 18.04 -1.53
CA THR A 108 -6.05 16.70 -1.64
C THR A 108 -6.68 15.67 -0.72
N GLN A 109 -7.34 16.09 0.37
CA GLN A 109 -8.17 15.20 1.19
C GLN A 109 -9.32 14.53 0.44
N MET A 110 -9.77 15.16 -0.64
CA MET A 110 -10.81 14.63 -1.52
C MET A 110 -10.27 13.56 -2.49
N LEU A 111 -9.00 13.21 -2.39
CA LEU A 111 -8.35 12.24 -3.27
C LEU A 111 -7.98 10.98 -2.50
N TYR A 112 -8.25 9.82 -3.08
CA TYR A 112 -7.54 8.60 -2.76
C TYR A 112 -6.25 8.57 -3.56
N TYR A 113 -5.16 8.34 -2.87
CA TYR A 113 -3.88 8.06 -3.49
C TYR A 113 -3.77 6.58 -3.80
N VAL A 114 -3.66 6.25 -5.10
CA VAL A 114 -3.58 4.88 -5.59
C VAL A 114 -2.14 4.59 -6.02
N LYS A 115 -1.47 3.72 -5.29
CA LYS A 115 -0.16 3.23 -5.65
C LYS A 115 -0.29 1.91 -6.40
N THR A 116 0.28 1.86 -7.61
CA THR A 116 0.27 0.65 -8.43
C THR A 116 1.71 0.25 -8.75
N ASP A 117 2.03 -1.02 -8.61
CA ASP A 117 3.32 -1.57 -9.02
C ASP A 117 3.30 -1.80 -10.53
N ARG A 118 4.17 -1.09 -11.30
CA ARG A 118 4.16 -1.18 -12.76
C ARG A 118 5.51 -1.46 -13.36
N ILE A 119 5.46 -2.39 -14.30
CA ILE A 119 6.52 -2.66 -15.24
C ILE A 119 6.17 -1.99 -16.56
N PHE A 120 7.12 -1.31 -17.20
CA PHE A 120 6.92 -0.82 -18.56
C PHE A 120 6.65 -1.99 -19.51
N LYS A 121 5.52 -1.91 -20.23
CA LYS A 121 5.18 -2.87 -21.28
C LYS A 121 5.21 -2.17 -22.63
N SER A 122 5.66 -2.90 -23.65
CA SER A 122 5.54 -2.41 -25.03
C SER A 122 4.08 -2.16 -25.38
N MET A 123 3.79 -1.00 -25.97
CA MET A 123 2.42 -0.59 -26.25
C MET A 123 2.28 0.22 -27.52
N PRO A 124 1.18 0.06 -28.28
CA PRO A 124 0.78 0.99 -29.30
C PRO A 124 0.06 2.20 -28.72
N VAL A 125 0.22 3.34 -29.34
CA VAL A 125 -0.45 4.61 -28.99
C VAL A 125 -0.93 5.27 -30.26
N GLU A 126 -2.16 5.75 -30.33
CA GLU A 126 -2.72 6.41 -31.49
C GLU A 126 -3.30 7.77 -31.13
N PHE A 127 -2.90 8.82 -31.87
CA PHE A 127 -3.43 10.17 -31.76
C PHE A 127 -3.74 10.74 -33.15
N ASP A 128 -4.89 11.31 -33.32
CA ASP A 128 -5.28 12.02 -34.53
C ASP A 128 -4.99 11.23 -35.84
N GLY A 129 -5.08 9.88 -35.76
CA GLY A 129 -4.78 8.98 -36.89
C GLY A 129 -3.30 8.63 -37.03
N LEU A 130 -2.40 9.21 -36.24
CA LEU A 130 -0.99 8.82 -36.21
C LEU A 130 -0.76 7.70 -35.21
N LYS A 131 -0.07 6.68 -35.66
CA LYS A 131 0.19 5.47 -34.86
C LYS A 131 1.64 5.42 -34.40
N PHE A 132 1.82 5.17 -33.11
CA PHE A 132 3.11 4.96 -32.46
C PHE A 132 3.16 3.56 -31.86
N TYR A 133 4.33 3.00 -31.80
CA TYR A 133 4.58 1.76 -31.06
C TYR A 133 5.83 1.90 -30.21
N PHE A 134 5.71 1.75 -28.92
CA PHE A 134 6.82 1.82 -27.99
C PHE A 134 7.24 0.42 -27.59
N ASP A 135 8.48 0.07 -27.91
CA ASP A 135 9.11 -1.21 -27.57
C ASP A 135 9.89 -1.07 -26.27
N ALA A 136 9.33 -1.63 -25.20
CA ALA A 136 9.91 -1.61 -23.87
C ALA A 136 10.78 -2.85 -23.57
N SER A 137 11.06 -3.70 -24.56
CA SER A 137 11.81 -4.95 -24.35
C SER A 137 13.24 -4.77 -23.83
N GLN A 138 13.78 -3.56 -23.95
CA GLN A 138 15.13 -3.20 -23.47
C GLN A 138 15.10 -2.42 -22.14
N ILE A 139 13.94 -2.19 -21.59
CA ILE A 139 13.83 -1.53 -20.27
C ILE A 139 13.90 -2.61 -19.20
N GLU A 140 14.91 -2.54 -18.37
CA GLU A 140 15.00 -3.35 -17.14
C GLU A 140 13.83 -2.98 -16.20
N ASN A 141 13.46 -3.91 -15.33
CA ASN A 141 12.42 -3.66 -14.33
C ASN A 141 12.71 -2.35 -13.59
N LYS A 142 11.76 -1.43 -13.64
CA LYS A 142 11.90 -0.12 -13.00
C LYS A 142 12.05 -0.29 -11.50
N LYS A 143 13.13 0.25 -10.95
CA LYS A 143 13.17 0.55 -9.52
C LYS A 143 12.21 1.70 -9.26
N ALA A 144 11.48 1.63 -8.16
CA ALA A 144 10.48 2.65 -7.81
C ALA A 144 11.02 4.09 -7.84
N ASN A 145 12.33 4.27 -7.66
CA ASN A 145 13.05 5.56 -7.64
C ASN A 145 14.05 5.73 -8.79
N GLU A 146 13.75 5.20 -9.97
CA GLU A 146 14.63 5.40 -11.11
C GLU A 146 14.79 6.89 -11.47
N LYS A 147 15.99 7.41 -11.34
CA LYS A 147 16.35 8.82 -11.65
C LYS A 147 16.62 9.07 -13.12
N ARG A 148 16.96 8.02 -13.87
CA ARG A 148 17.25 8.14 -15.28
C ARG A 148 15.96 8.46 -16.03
N ALA A 149 15.99 9.47 -16.89
CA ALA A 149 14.89 9.75 -17.79
C ALA A 149 14.78 8.64 -18.85
N LEU A 150 13.59 8.42 -19.37
CA LEU A 150 13.42 7.56 -20.53
C LEU A 150 14.03 8.23 -21.77
N TYR A 151 14.61 7.41 -22.62
CA TYR A 151 15.21 7.80 -23.87
C TYR A 151 14.56 7.04 -25.02
N PHE A 152 14.03 7.79 -25.98
CA PHE A 152 13.28 7.26 -27.11
C PHE A 152 14.13 7.36 -28.41
N GLU A 153 14.28 6.24 -29.10
CA GLU A 153 14.94 6.18 -30.41
C GLU A 153 13.98 5.58 -31.45
N ILE A 154 13.97 6.15 -32.67
CA ILE A 154 13.21 5.55 -33.76
C ILE A 154 13.82 4.17 -34.07
N LYS A 155 13.04 3.11 -33.89
CA LYS A 155 13.40 1.77 -34.30
C LYS A 155 13.15 1.55 -35.77
N GLN A 156 11.95 1.86 -36.23
CA GLN A 156 11.53 1.76 -37.63
C GLN A 156 10.20 2.46 -37.84
N VAL A 157 9.88 2.74 -39.08
CA VAL A 157 8.52 3.07 -39.51
C VAL A 157 7.99 1.86 -40.25
N ARG A 158 6.85 1.35 -39.81
CA ARG A 158 6.18 0.16 -40.38
C ARG A 158 5.43 0.53 -41.68
N GLU A 159 5.04 -0.48 -42.44
CA GLU A 159 4.28 -0.29 -43.69
C GLU A 159 2.93 0.39 -43.52
N ASP A 160 2.31 0.25 -42.34
CA ASP A 160 1.06 0.89 -41.94
C ASP A 160 1.25 2.32 -41.36
N GLU A 161 2.39 2.94 -41.63
CA GLU A 161 2.83 4.25 -41.13
C GLU A 161 3.01 4.33 -39.59
N THR A 162 2.96 3.21 -38.86
CA THR A 162 3.25 3.19 -37.41
C THR A 162 4.71 3.52 -37.15
N VAL A 163 4.96 4.56 -36.35
CA VAL A 163 6.31 4.93 -35.90
C VAL A 163 6.67 4.10 -34.68
N ALA A 164 7.59 3.16 -34.82
CA ALA A 164 8.06 2.32 -33.71
C ALA A 164 9.28 2.95 -33.06
N PHE A 165 9.24 3.07 -31.74
CA PHE A 165 10.33 3.55 -30.88
C PHE A 165 10.89 2.40 -30.06
N THR A 166 12.22 2.32 -29.93
CA THR A 166 12.88 1.60 -28.84
C THR A 166 12.98 2.52 -27.65
N VAL A 167 12.55 2.05 -26.48
CA VAL A 167 12.62 2.81 -25.23
C VAL A 167 13.65 2.20 -24.32
N LYS A 168 14.51 3.02 -23.73
CA LYS A 168 15.53 2.62 -22.76
C LYS A 168 15.76 3.72 -21.75
N TYR A 169 16.43 3.42 -20.63
CA TYR A 169 16.85 4.48 -19.70
C TYR A 169 18.03 5.25 -20.30
N SER A 170 18.01 6.56 -20.07
CA SER A 170 19.09 7.45 -20.50
C SER A 170 20.40 7.12 -19.79
N GLU A 171 21.50 7.09 -20.53
CA GLU A 171 22.82 7.05 -19.94
C GLU A 171 23.28 8.46 -19.55
N ARG A 172 23.67 8.66 -18.29
CA ARG A 172 24.26 9.91 -17.75
C ARG A 172 23.56 11.21 -18.17
N GLY A 173 22.22 11.22 -18.14
CA GLY A 173 21.44 12.43 -18.40
C GLY A 173 21.23 12.78 -19.86
N THR A 174 21.47 11.86 -20.78
CA THR A 174 21.13 12.03 -22.21
C THR A 174 19.62 12.22 -22.35
N LYS A 175 19.19 13.34 -22.96
CA LYS A 175 17.78 13.61 -23.25
C LYS A 175 17.41 13.13 -24.64
N THR A 176 16.17 12.71 -24.83
CA THR A 176 15.60 12.42 -26.14
C THR A 176 15.70 13.65 -27.03
N LYS A 177 16.23 13.48 -28.24
CA LYS A 177 16.40 14.58 -29.20
C LYS A 177 15.19 14.66 -30.12
N SER A 178 14.12 15.27 -29.65
CA SER A 178 12.85 15.39 -30.41
C SER A 178 13.04 16.03 -31.76
N ASP A 179 13.91 17.06 -31.88
CA ASP A 179 14.22 17.73 -33.15
C ASP A 179 14.84 16.79 -34.20
N GLU A 180 15.74 15.87 -33.80
CA GLU A 180 16.37 14.91 -34.71
C GLU A 180 15.33 13.88 -35.17
N ILE A 181 14.48 13.41 -34.24
CA ILE A 181 13.36 12.52 -34.54
C ILE A 181 12.39 13.15 -35.55
N LEU A 182 11.99 14.40 -35.34
CA LEU A 182 11.08 15.11 -36.24
C LEU A 182 11.68 15.31 -37.64
N LYS A 183 13.01 15.59 -37.74
CA LYS A 183 13.71 15.69 -39.02
C LYS A 183 13.72 14.36 -39.75
N ASP A 184 13.94 13.25 -39.07
CA ASP A 184 13.98 11.92 -39.69
C ASP A 184 12.58 11.44 -40.11
N LEU A 185 11.53 11.74 -39.32
CA LEU A 185 10.16 11.46 -39.70
C LEU A 185 9.71 12.28 -40.90
N LYS A 186 10.12 13.56 -40.99
CA LYS A 186 9.85 14.42 -42.14
C LYS A 186 10.49 13.90 -43.42
N LYS A 187 11.72 13.33 -43.36
CA LYS A 187 12.38 12.66 -44.52
C LYS A 187 11.55 11.46 -45.01
N LYS A 188 10.78 10.83 -44.11
CA LYS A 188 9.91 9.70 -44.41
C LYS A 188 8.48 10.09 -44.76
N ASN A 189 8.21 11.38 -45.05
CA ASN A 189 6.93 11.96 -45.35
C ASN A 189 5.87 11.89 -44.23
N ILE A 190 6.29 11.61 -42.99
CA ILE A 190 5.39 11.61 -41.84
C ILE A 190 5.38 12.99 -41.21
N LYS A 191 4.19 13.64 -41.21
CA LYS A 191 3.99 14.98 -40.65
C LYS A 191 3.51 14.87 -39.21
N ILE A 192 4.42 15.03 -38.25
CA ILE A 192 4.13 15.05 -36.81
C ILE A 192 4.60 16.39 -36.24
N THR A 193 3.78 16.98 -35.34
CA THR A 193 4.18 18.17 -34.59
C THR A 193 4.99 17.75 -33.36
N GLU A 194 5.85 18.64 -32.88
CA GLU A 194 6.62 18.40 -31.63
C GLU A 194 5.69 18.13 -30.45
N GLU A 195 4.61 18.91 -30.33
CA GLU A 195 3.60 18.75 -29.29
C GLU A 195 2.99 17.34 -29.28
N LEU A 196 2.69 16.79 -30.47
CA LEU A 196 2.09 15.46 -30.61
C LEU A 196 3.11 14.36 -30.28
N LEU A 197 4.35 14.53 -30.69
CA LEU A 197 5.43 13.61 -30.37
C LEU A 197 5.70 13.55 -28.85
N GLU A 198 5.79 14.71 -28.21
CA GLU A 198 5.96 14.80 -26.77
C GLU A 198 4.75 14.25 -26.01
N LYS A 199 3.54 14.47 -26.55
CA LYS A 199 2.31 13.87 -26.00
C LYS A 199 2.39 12.35 -26.06
N ALA A 200 2.88 11.78 -27.15
CA ALA A 200 3.05 10.33 -27.28
C ALA A 200 4.07 9.77 -26.30
N PHE A 201 5.19 10.47 -26.10
CA PHE A 201 6.21 10.09 -25.09
C PHE A 201 5.65 10.15 -23.67
N ARG A 202 4.97 11.24 -23.32
CA ARG A 202 4.32 11.38 -22.00
C ARG A 202 3.29 10.29 -21.73
N VAL A 203 2.55 9.86 -22.74
CA VAL A 203 1.59 8.74 -22.55
C VAL A 203 2.30 7.44 -22.29
N PHE A 204 3.40 7.17 -22.98
CA PHE A 204 4.22 6.01 -22.67
C PHE A 204 4.83 6.10 -21.25
N GLU A 205 5.38 7.25 -20.90
CA GLU A 205 5.95 7.50 -19.56
C GLU A 205 4.91 7.30 -18.45
N LYS A 206 3.67 7.75 -18.68
CA LYS A 206 2.59 7.65 -17.71
C LYS A 206 2.11 6.23 -17.42
N GLN A 207 2.27 5.27 -18.32
CA GLN A 207 1.97 3.88 -17.97
C GLN A 207 2.84 3.36 -16.81
N SER A 208 3.96 4.03 -16.57
CA SER A 208 4.90 3.74 -15.49
C SER A 208 4.73 4.67 -14.28
N GLU A 209 3.85 5.66 -14.34
CA GLU A 209 3.45 6.38 -13.14
C GLU A 209 2.83 5.38 -12.18
N VAL A 210 3.55 5.14 -11.11
CA VAL A 210 3.19 4.19 -10.06
C VAL A 210 1.98 4.70 -9.27
N ASP A 211 1.62 5.98 -9.47
CA ASP A 211 0.65 6.68 -8.64
C ASP A 211 -0.39 7.39 -9.49
N PHE A 212 -1.65 7.21 -9.14
CA PHE A 212 -2.75 8.04 -9.64
C PHE A 212 -3.74 8.37 -8.52
N PHE A 213 -4.64 9.32 -8.78
CA PHE A 213 -5.59 9.80 -7.79
C PHE A 213 -7.02 9.50 -8.24
N ILE A 214 -7.87 9.15 -7.26
CA ILE A 214 -9.30 9.01 -7.43
C ILE A 214 -9.98 10.07 -6.57
N ASN A 215 -10.83 10.90 -7.15
CA ASN A 215 -11.57 11.90 -6.39
C ASN A 215 -12.71 11.25 -5.60
N LYS A 216 -12.73 11.43 -4.29
CA LYS A 216 -13.72 10.83 -3.37
C LYS A 216 -15.15 11.31 -3.65
N ASN A 217 -15.29 12.54 -4.17
CA ASN A 217 -16.57 13.14 -4.55
C ASN A 217 -16.34 14.20 -5.63
N ALA A 218 -16.10 13.76 -6.85
CA ALA A 218 -15.81 14.64 -7.98
C ALA A 218 -16.96 15.60 -8.31
N ASN A 219 -18.21 15.16 -8.11
CA ASN A 219 -19.39 15.98 -8.33
C ASN A 219 -19.42 17.20 -7.42
N ALA A 220 -19.34 16.99 -6.10
CA ALA A 220 -19.32 18.08 -5.12
C ALA A 220 -18.12 19.01 -5.34
N PHE A 221 -16.95 18.43 -5.58
CA PHE A 221 -15.72 19.18 -5.86
C PHE A 221 -15.86 20.09 -7.08
N LEU A 222 -16.22 19.55 -8.23
CA LEU A 222 -16.33 20.31 -9.46
C LEU A 222 -17.46 21.36 -9.42
N GLN A 223 -18.60 21.04 -8.78
CA GLN A 223 -19.67 22.01 -8.58
C GLN A 223 -19.27 23.17 -7.69
N GLU A 224 -18.53 22.92 -6.62
CA GLU A 224 -18.00 23.95 -5.75
C GLU A 224 -17.01 24.84 -6.52
N GLN A 225 -16.09 24.22 -7.25
CA GLN A 225 -15.12 24.97 -8.07
C GLN A 225 -15.80 25.78 -9.15
N PHE A 226 -16.84 25.24 -9.78
CA PHE A 226 -17.61 26.00 -10.77
C PHE A 226 -18.30 27.21 -10.16
N LYS A 227 -18.87 27.07 -8.95
CA LYS A 227 -19.46 28.21 -8.23
C LYS A 227 -18.43 29.30 -7.96
N LEU A 228 -17.25 28.95 -7.45
CA LEU A 228 -16.16 29.90 -7.16
C LEU A 228 -15.66 30.57 -8.43
N TRP A 229 -15.41 29.79 -9.48
CA TRP A 229 -14.95 30.32 -10.77
C TRP A 229 -16.01 31.20 -11.43
N SER A 230 -17.27 30.78 -11.40
CA SER A 230 -18.37 31.54 -12.00
C SER A 230 -18.58 32.88 -11.29
N TYR A 231 -18.37 32.94 -9.97
CA TYR A 231 -18.45 34.17 -9.20
C TYR A 231 -17.44 35.21 -9.68
N GLN A 232 -16.20 34.83 -9.89
CA GLN A 232 -15.19 35.72 -10.49
C GLN A 232 -15.60 36.20 -11.88
N TYR A 233 -16.04 35.27 -12.72
CA TYR A 233 -16.48 35.57 -14.08
C TYR A 233 -17.69 36.51 -14.12
N PHE A 234 -18.62 36.38 -13.18
CA PHE A 234 -19.76 37.28 -13.07
C PHE A 234 -19.36 38.72 -12.77
N TRP A 235 -18.39 38.94 -11.92
CA TRP A 235 -17.98 40.25 -11.47
C TRP A 235 -17.05 40.98 -12.47
N GLU A 236 -16.22 40.24 -13.17
CA GLU A 236 -15.27 40.83 -14.14
C GLU A 236 -15.94 41.52 -15.35
N GLY A 237 -17.18 41.21 -15.66
CA GLY A 237 -17.90 41.72 -16.83
C GLY A 237 -19.14 42.56 -16.54
N ALA A 238 -19.53 42.74 -15.29
CA ALA A 238 -20.83 43.25 -14.92
C ALA A 238 -20.87 44.76 -14.76
N LYS A 239 -21.00 45.46 -15.87
CA LYS A 239 -21.45 46.88 -15.82
C LYS A 239 -22.99 46.99 -15.81
N GLU A 240 -23.72 46.05 -16.43
CA GLU A 240 -25.18 45.98 -16.39
C GLU A 240 -25.64 44.52 -16.54
N TRP A 241 -26.62 44.07 -15.72
CA TRP A 241 -27.23 42.77 -15.78
C TRP A 241 -28.56 42.82 -16.56
N SER A 242 -28.47 42.56 -17.85
CA SER A 242 -29.68 42.37 -18.64
C SER A 242 -30.29 41.00 -18.38
N GLY A 243 -31.63 40.87 -18.54
CA GLY A 243 -32.33 39.59 -18.41
C GLY A 243 -31.78 38.52 -19.36
N ASP A 244 -31.29 38.89 -20.51
CA ASP A 244 -30.67 37.98 -21.49
C ASP A 244 -29.32 37.45 -20.95
N ARG A 245 -28.55 38.31 -20.31
CA ARG A 245 -27.27 37.89 -19.69
C ARG A 245 -27.47 36.89 -18.59
N VAL A 246 -28.49 37.08 -17.73
CA VAL A 246 -28.83 36.12 -16.67
C VAL A 246 -29.21 34.76 -17.27
N ASN A 247 -30.00 34.75 -18.33
CA ASN A 247 -30.38 33.52 -19.05
C ASN A 247 -29.17 32.82 -19.68
N GLN A 248 -28.24 33.55 -20.29
CA GLN A 248 -27.00 33.00 -20.85
C GLN A 248 -26.15 32.35 -19.76
N LEU A 249 -26.05 32.95 -18.59
CA LEU A 249 -25.32 32.41 -17.45
C LEU A 249 -25.99 31.15 -16.85
N GLN A 250 -27.32 31.11 -16.88
CA GLN A 250 -28.08 29.90 -16.50
C GLN A 250 -27.82 28.75 -17.48
N ILE A 251 -27.73 29.06 -18.78
CA ILE A 251 -27.36 28.07 -19.81
C ILE A 251 -25.96 27.54 -19.53
N LEU A 252 -24.95 28.41 -19.30
CA LEU A 252 -23.61 28.03 -19.01
C LEU A 252 -23.57 27.10 -17.78
N LYS A 253 -24.24 27.47 -16.69
CA LYS A 253 -24.33 26.65 -15.45
C LYS A 253 -24.98 25.29 -15.72
N SER A 254 -26.12 25.28 -16.44
CA SER A 254 -26.84 24.04 -16.76
C SER A 254 -25.98 23.07 -17.58
N ILE A 255 -25.29 23.56 -18.60
CA ILE A 255 -24.41 22.72 -19.42
C ILE A 255 -23.19 22.28 -18.64
N ALA A 256 -22.55 23.18 -17.87
CA ALA A 256 -21.41 22.80 -17.02
C ALA A 256 -21.77 21.70 -16.01
N PHE A 257 -22.94 21.80 -15.38
CA PHE A 257 -23.40 20.80 -14.43
C PHE A 257 -23.68 19.45 -15.08
N LYS A 258 -24.25 19.43 -16.30
CA LYS A 258 -24.41 18.19 -17.08
C LYS A 258 -23.06 17.51 -17.37
N VAL A 259 -22.04 18.30 -17.74
CA VAL A 259 -20.69 17.78 -17.95
C VAL A 259 -20.09 17.27 -16.62
N ILE A 260 -20.29 18.01 -15.53
CA ILE A 260 -19.83 17.57 -14.18
C ILE A 260 -20.51 16.26 -13.79
N ASP A 261 -21.82 16.16 -13.89
CA ASP A 261 -22.58 14.95 -13.55
C ASP A 261 -22.08 13.74 -14.36
N PHE A 262 -21.80 13.97 -15.64
CA PHE A 262 -21.27 12.96 -16.54
C PHE A 262 -19.88 12.45 -16.12
N ILE A 263 -18.95 13.38 -15.84
CA ILE A 263 -17.57 13.02 -15.52
C ILE A 263 -17.47 12.35 -14.15
N SER A 264 -18.21 12.87 -13.17
CA SER A 264 -18.15 12.39 -11.80
C SER A 264 -18.64 10.96 -11.60
N GLN A 265 -19.54 10.47 -12.47
CA GLN A 265 -19.99 9.07 -12.40
C GLN A 265 -18.84 8.07 -12.52
N PHE A 266 -17.83 8.37 -13.34
CA PHE A 266 -16.65 7.52 -13.45
C PHE A 266 -15.83 7.50 -12.17
N GLU A 267 -15.61 8.66 -11.56
CA GLU A 267 -14.90 8.73 -10.28
C GLU A 267 -15.67 7.99 -9.19
N ASP A 268 -16.99 8.10 -9.16
CA ASP A 268 -17.83 7.39 -8.19
C ASP A 268 -17.70 5.86 -8.35
N GLU A 269 -17.65 5.33 -9.57
CA GLU A 269 -17.40 3.91 -9.83
C GLU A 269 -15.98 3.50 -9.40
N LEU A 270 -14.97 4.33 -9.68
CA LEU A 270 -13.60 4.08 -9.22
C LEU A 270 -13.50 4.06 -7.70
N VAL A 271 -14.20 4.98 -7.01
CA VAL A 271 -14.30 5.02 -5.54
C VAL A 271 -14.91 3.73 -5.01
N LYS A 272 -15.98 3.23 -5.64
CA LYS A 272 -16.63 1.98 -5.23
C LYS A 272 -15.69 0.77 -5.38
N ILE A 273 -15.02 0.65 -6.52
CA ILE A 273 -14.05 -0.41 -6.78
C ILE A 273 -12.87 -0.32 -5.80
N TRP A 274 -12.40 0.89 -5.49
CA TRP A 274 -11.32 1.13 -4.55
C TRP A 274 -11.68 0.68 -3.14
N ASN A 275 -12.88 1.00 -2.69
CA ASN A 275 -13.35 0.74 -1.33
C ASN A 275 -13.98 -0.64 -1.12
N LYS A 276 -14.25 -1.41 -2.19
CA LYS A 276 -14.80 -2.75 -1.99
C LYS A 276 -13.82 -3.64 -1.22
N PRO A 277 -14.30 -4.52 -0.33
CA PRO A 277 -13.47 -5.57 0.27
C PRO A 277 -12.81 -6.43 -0.81
N LYS A 278 -11.63 -6.96 -0.52
CA LYS A 278 -10.83 -7.74 -1.48
C LYS A 278 -10.86 -9.23 -1.13
N PHE A 279 -10.80 -10.07 -2.16
CA PHE A 279 -10.63 -11.50 -1.98
C PHE A 279 -9.25 -11.81 -1.43
N ALA A 280 -9.18 -12.68 -0.43
CA ALA A 280 -7.95 -13.32 -0.01
C ALA A 280 -7.58 -14.43 -1.00
N ARG A 281 -6.33 -14.47 -1.46
CA ARG A 281 -5.84 -15.36 -2.49
C ARG A 281 -4.52 -15.99 -2.10
N ASN A 282 -4.15 -17.09 -2.72
CA ASN A 282 -2.83 -17.73 -2.54
C ASN A 282 -2.44 -17.93 -1.06
N SER A 283 -3.42 -18.24 -0.22
CA SER A 283 -3.20 -18.44 1.21
C SER A 283 -2.45 -19.72 1.49
N ASN A 284 -1.49 -19.63 2.39
CA ASN A 284 -0.74 -20.76 2.90
C ASN A 284 -0.35 -20.52 4.36
N TYR A 285 0.02 -21.61 5.03
CA TYR A 285 0.44 -21.59 6.42
C TYR A 285 1.88 -22.06 6.54
N VAL A 286 2.63 -21.43 7.43
CA VAL A 286 3.96 -21.87 7.81
C VAL A 286 3.92 -22.30 9.27
N ILE A 287 4.22 -23.57 9.52
CA ILE A 287 4.06 -24.23 10.81
C ILE A 287 5.38 -24.90 11.16
N THR A 288 5.93 -24.66 12.33
CA THR A 288 7.13 -25.39 12.75
C THR A 288 6.81 -26.84 13.12
N LEU A 289 7.76 -27.72 12.87
CA LEU A 289 7.55 -29.18 12.96
C LEU A 289 7.12 -29.61 14.38
N ASP A 290 7.62 -28.96 15.44
CA ASP A 290 7.22 -29.18 16.84
C ASP A 290 5.74 -28.93 17.11
N ARG A 291 5.08 -28.07 16.30
CA ARG A 291 3.64 -27.77 16.40
C ARG A 291 2.77 -28.83 15.73
N ILE A 292 3.31 -29.68 14.88
CA ILE A 292 2.61 -30.79 14.24
C ILE A 292 2.68 -32.01 15.16
N THR A 293 1.76 -32.10 16.11
CA THR A 293 1.81 -33.09 17.20
C THR A 293 1.48 -34.51 16.81
N ASP A 294 0.76 -34.71 15.68
CA ASP A 294 0.41 -36.08 15.20
C ASP A 294 1.54 -36.66 14.34
N LYS A 295 2.19 -37.68 14.86
CA LYS A 295 3.27 -38.42 14.17
C LYS A 295 2.87 -38.96 12.81
N LYS A 296 1.60 -39.36 12.62
CA LYS A 296 1.12 -39.89 11.34
C LYS A 296 1.10 -38.78 10.26
N ILE A 297 0.73 -37.57 10.64
CA ILE A 297 0.76 -36.41 9.73
C ILE A 297 2.21 -36.09 9.38
N VAL A 298 3.11 -36.09 10.37
CA VAL A 298 4.54 -35.88 10.09
C VAL A 298 5.07 -36.93 9.12
N GLU A 299 4.75 -38.20 9.32
CA GLU A 299 5.15 -39.27 8.38
C GLU A 299 4.59 -39.08 6.98
N LYS A 300 3.34 -38.60 6.83
CA LYS A 300 2.75 -38.26 5.54
C LYS A 300 3.52 -37.14 4.86
N ILE A 301 3.84 -36.05 5.58
CA ILE A 301 4.65 -34.93 5.08
C ILE A 301 6.01 -35.42 4.59
N LEU A 302 6.70 -36.23 5.38
CA LEU A 302 8.04 -36.76 5.03
C LEU A 302 8.04 -37.69 3.81
N LYS A 303 6.92 -38.38 3.55
CA LYS A 303 6.73 -39.24 2.38
C LYS A 303 6.15 -38.55 1.16
N HIS A 304 5.64 -37.29 1.34
CA HIS A 304 4.98 -36.55 0.30
C HIS A 304 5.98 -36.07 -0.76
N ALA A 305 5.55 -35.96 -2.03
CA ALA A 305 6.40 -35.54 -3.12
C ALA A 305 6.96 -34.11 -2.91
N GLY A 306 6.16 -33.22 -2.33
CA GLY A 306 6.50 -31.83 -2.04
C GLY A 306 7.63 -31.63 -1.02
N ILE A 307 8.04 -32.69 -0.27
CA ILE A 307 9.14 -32.57 0.70
C ILE A 307 10.48 -32.22 0.02
N LYS A 308 10.66 -32.59 -1.24
CA LYS A 308 11.87 -32.28 -2.00
C LYS A 308 11.97 -30.77 -2.27
N ASP A 309 10.85 -30.15 -2.64
CA ASP A 309 10.77 -28.74 -2.90
C ASP A 309 10.88 -27.92 -1.60
N GLN A 310 10.31 -28.43 -0.53
CA GLN A 310 10.46 -27.84 0.80
C GLN A 310 11.93 -27.88 1.27
N ILE A 311 12.65 -28.96 1.09
CA ILE A 311 14.09 -29.06 1.42
C ILE A 311 14.89 -28.11 0.55
N LYS A 312 14.58 -28.03 -0.73
CA LYS A 312 15.21 -27.09 -1.65
C LYS A 312 15.03 -25.65 -1.20
N GLU A 313 13.82 -25.25 -0.78
CA GLU A 313 13.55 -23.94 -0.20
C GLU A 313 14.41 -23.70 1.05
N TRP A 314 14.48 -24.64 1.99
CA TRP A 314 15.31 -24.50 3.19
C TRP A 314 16.80 -24.32 2.86
N GLN A 315 17.29 -25.04 1.82
CA GLN A 315 18.67 -24.88 1.34
C GLN A 315 18.89 -23.52 0.68
N GLU A 316 17.98 -23.08 -0.16
CA GLU A 316 18.03 -21.76 -0.82
C GLU A 316 18.00 -20.63 0.20
N LEU A 317 17.17 -20.75 1.22
CA LEU A 317 17.11 -19.81 2.33
C LEU A 317 18.33 -19.92 3.28
N GLY A 318 19.14 -20.96 3.19
CA GLY A 318 20.27 -21.21 4.07
C GLY A 318 19.89 -21.72 5.47
N ILE A 319 18.65 -22.16 5.69
CA ILE A 319 18.18 -22.75 6.94
C ILE A 319 18.86 -24.10 7.20
N VAL A 320 19.12 -24.86 6.15
CA VAL A 320 19.88 -26.11 6.17
C VAL A 320 20.98 -26.10 5.10
N ASP A 321 21.99 -26.91 5.28
CA ASP A 321 23.08 -27.03 4.32
C ASP A 321 22.71 -27.86 3.06
N GLY A 322 23.53 -27.79 2.00
CA GLY A 322 23.29 -28.52 0.76
C GLY A 322 23.37 -30.05 0.87
N LYS A 323 23.81 -30.60 2.01
CA LYS A 323 23.90 -32.04 2.27
C LYS A 323 22.69 -32.57 3.02
N PHE A 324 21.82 -31.69 3.50
CA PHE A 324 20.65 -32.02 4.29
C PHE A 324 19.68 -32.94 3.53
N LYS A 325 19.18 -33.97 4.18
CA LYS A 325 18.26 -34.99 3.64
C LYS A 325 17.06 -35.21 4.54
N VAL A 326 16.00 -35.78 4.01
CA VAL A 326 14.75 -36.12 4.76
C VAL A 326 15.02 -36.86 6.07
N LYS A 327 16.00 -37.78 6.08
CA LYS A 327 16.35 -38.55 7.29
C LYS A 327 16.87 -37.69 8.44
N ASP A 328 17.41 -36.51 8.16
CA ASP A 328 18.01 -35.61 9.13
C ASP A 328 16.94 -34.78 9.87
N ILE A 329 15.70 -34.77 9.39
CA ILE A 329 14.56 -34.00 9.97
C ILE A 329 14.22 -34.49 11.40
N GLY A 330 14.53 -35.73 11.75
CA GLY A 330 14.27 -36.27 13.08
C GLY A 330 15.21 -35.80 14.20
N ASP A 331 16.29 -35.09 13.86
CA ASP A 331 17.23 -34.56 14.85
C ASP A 331 16.57 -33.39 15.62
N LYS A 332 16.76 -33.35 16.94
CA LYS A 332 16.23 -32.34 17.86
C LYS A 332 16.58 -30.90 17.44
N LYS A 333 17.74 -30.68 16.83
CA LYS A 333 18.16 -29.36 16.34
C LYS A 333 17.28 -28.84 15.22
N TYR A 334 16.51 -29.70 14.57
CA TYR A 334 15.62 -29.39 13.47
C TYR A 334 14.13 -29.40 13.87
N GLU A 335 13.81 -29.43 15.16
CA GLU A 335 12.43 -29.47 15.66
C GLU A 335 11.60 -28.26 15.22
N HIS A 336 12.24 -27.09 14.92
CA HIS A 336 11.59 -25.88 14.49
C HIS A 336 11.69 -25.63 12.97
N LEU A 337 11.95 -26.65 12.15
CA LEU A 337 11.91 -26.49 10.70
C LEU A 337 10.52 -25.99 10.26
N PRO A 338 10.46 -24.91 9.47
CA PRO A 338 9.20 -24.32 9.03
C PRO A 338 8.63 -25.11 7.84
N ILE A 339 7.54 -25.82 8.06
CA ILE A 339 6.77 -26.51 7.02
C ILE A 339 5.81 -25.51 6.39
N ASP A 340 5.90 -25.33 5.08
CA ASP A 340 5.03 -24.44 4.30
C ASP A 340 3.97 -25.25 3.56
N THR A 341 2.70 -25.00 3.85
CA THR A 341 1.57 -25.78 3.26
C THR A 341 1.46 -25.61 1.74
N LYS A 342 2.13 -24.61 1.15
CA LYS A 342 2.17 -24.47 -0.33
C LYS A 342 2.72 -25.72 -1.04
N TYR A 343 3.56 -26.50 -0.35
CA TYR A 343 4.11 -27.74 -0.89
C TYR A 343 3.27 -28.98 -0.55
N PHE A 344 2.25 -28.82 0.32
CA PHE A 344 1.44 -29.89 0.88
C PHE A 344 -0.05 -29.55 0.88
N LYS A 345 -0.54 -28.96 -0.24
CA LYS A 345 -1.92 -28.45 -0.33
C LYS A 345 -2.99 -29.52 -0.08
N ASP A 346 -2.76 -30.74 -0.50
CA ASP A 346 -3.64 -31.88 -0.27
C ASP A 346 -3.66 -32.32 1.20
N LEU A 347 -2.60 -32.03 1.98
CA LEU A 347 -2.52 -32.32 3.41
C LEU A 347 -2.90 -31.10 4.29
N GLU A 348 -3.11 -29.92 3.70
CA GLU A 348 -3.33 -28.66 4.46
C GLU A 348 -4.49 -28.78 5.45
N LEU A 349 -5.64 -29.28 5.01
CA LEU A 349 -6.81 -29.44 5.91
C LEU A 349 -6.54 -30.42 7.05
N GLU A 350 -5.81 -31.51 6.78
CA GLU A 350 -5.44 -32.49 7.81
C GLU A 350 -4.47 -31.87 8.83
N ILE A 351 -3.49 -31.11 8.37
CA ILE A 351 -2.56 -30.36 9.23
C ILE A 351 -3.32 -29.32 10.08
N LEU A 352 -4.21 -28.53 9.46
CA LEU A 352 -4.98 -27.52 10.17
C LEU A 352 -5.98 -28.10 11.16
N SER A 353 -6.44 -29.35 10.98
CA SER A 353 -7.34 -30.03 11.92
C SER A 353 -6.70 -30.30 13.29
N LEU A 354 -5.39 -30.16 13.42
CA LEU A 354 -4.69 -30.26 14.71
C LEU A 354 -4.92 -29.05 15.63
N PHE A 355 -5.51 -27.97 15.10
CA PHE A 355 -5.69 -26.72 15.83
C PHE A 355 -7.18 -26.47 16.09
N ASP A 356 -7.59 -26.50 17.36
CA ASP A 356 -9.00 -26.35 17.77
C ASP A 356 -9.55 -24.94 17.60
N ASP A 357 -8.70 -23.92 17.54
CA ASP A 357 -9.04 -22.51 17.38
C ASP A 357 -7.98 -21.84 16.51
N LEU A 358 -8.15 -21.98 15.19
CA LEU A 358 -7.12 -21.71 14.19
C LEU A 358 -6.56 -20.28 14.29
N ASP A 359 -7.41 -19.26 14.21
CA ASP A 359 -6.96 -17.87 14.24
C ASP A 359 -6.33 -17.48 15.61
N ASN A 360 -6.81 -18.08 16.70
CA ASN A 360 -6.20 -17.84 18.01
C ASN A 360 -4.88 -18.58 18.20
N GLN A 361 -4.65 -19.66 17.45
CA GLN A 361 -3.38 -20.39 17.45
C GLN A 361 -2.31 -19.72 16.59
N LEU A 362 -2.70 -18.93 15.57
CA LEU A 362 -1.77 -18.17 14.74
C LEU A 362 -0.97 -17.17 15.59
N ASP A 363 0.31 -17.06 15.29
CA ASP A 363 1.20 -16.03 15.83
C ASP A 363 1.20 -14.78 14.95
N GLY A 364 0.80 -14.89 13.68
CA GLY A 364 0.74 -13.74 12.80
C GLY A 364 0.08 -13.96 11.44
N TRP A 365 -0.18 -12.82 10.79
CA TRP A 365 -0.71 -12.72 9.42
C TRP A 365 0.22 -11.85 8.58
N LEU A 366 0.74 -12.42 7.50
CA LEU A 366 1.57 -11.71 6.53
C LEU A 366 0.77 -11.51 5.25
N ILE A 367 0.51 -10.25 4.88
CA ILE A 367 -0.44 -9.88 3.82
C ILE A 367 0.29 -9.17 2.69
N LYS A 368 0.25 -9.72 1.49
CA LYS A 368 0.73 -9.04 0.28
C LYS A 368 -0.39 -8.21 -0.32
N SER A 369 -0.28 -6.91 -0.17
CA SER A 369 -1.25 -5.96 -0.71
C SER A 369 -0.74 -4.54 -0.64
N GLU A 370 -1.35 -3.66 -1.41
CA GLU A 370 -1.36 -2.24 -1.13
C GLU A 370 -2.02 -2.01 0.25
N ASN A 371 -1.41 -1.17 1.08
CA ASN A 371 -1.75 -1.09 2.50
C ASN A 371 -3.16 -0.52 2.78
N TYR A 372 -3.65 0.45 2.00
CA TYR A 372 -5.02 0.93 2.15
C TYR A 372 -6.03 -0.20 1.87
N GLN A 373 -5.80 -0.97 0.78
CA GLN A 373 -6.64 -2.10 0.41
C GLN A 373 -6.64 -3.19 1.48
N ALA A 374 -5.46 -3.46 2.06
CA ALA A 374 -5.32 -4.40 3.16
C ALA A 374 -6.09 -3.94 4.39
N LEU A 375 -5.80 -2.73 4.89
CA LEU A 375 -6.45 -2.17 6.08
C LEU A 375 -7.97 -2.15 5.94
N ASN A 376 -8.48 -1.70 4.79
CA ASN A 376 -9.91 -1.65 4.52
C ASN A 376 -10.54 -3.06 4.52
N SER A 377 -9.86 -4.04 3.91
CA SER A 377 -10.38 -5.41 3.80
C SER A 377 -10.39 -6.15 5.14
N ILE A 378 -9.35 -5.98 5.97
CA ILE A 378 -9.23 -6.67 7.26
C ILE A 378 -9.91 -5.92 8.41
N LEU A 379 -10.38 -4.69 8.19
CA LEU A 379 -10.97 -3.85 9.23
C LEU A 379 -12.09 -4.54 10.02
N PRO A 380 -13.06 -5.26 9.42
CA PRO A 380 -14.07 -5.94 10.20
C PRO A 380 -13.50 -7.00 11.14
N LYS A 381 -12.49 -7.77 10.71
CA LYS A 381 -11.86 -8.85 11.49
C LYS A 381 -11.05 -8.32 12.67
N PHE A 382 -10.33 -7.21 12.48
CA PHE A 382 -9.35 -6.70 13.46
C PHE A 382 -9.72 -5.36 14.08
N ARG A 383 -10.94 -4.86 13.87
CA ARG A 383 -11.43 -3.62 14.51
C ARG A 383 -11.26 -3.70 16.02
N GLU A 384 -10.60 -2.69 16.61
CA GLU A 384 -10.36 -2.58 18.06
C GLU A 384 -9.63 -3.79 18.68
N LYS A 385 -8.72 -4.44 17.92
CA LYS A 385 -7.96 -5.61 18.39
C LYS A 385 -6.45 -5.40 18.42
N VAL A 386 -5.94 -4.40 17.72
CA VAL A 386 -4.51 -4.10 17.66
C VAL A 386 -4.09 -3.35 18.91
N GLN A 387 -3.08 -3.85 19.62
CA GLN A 387 -2.59 -3.24 20.85
C GLN A 387 -1.55 -2.15 20.59
N ALA A 388 -0.68 -2.36 19.60
CA ALA A 388 0.22 -1.31 19.13
C ALA A 388 0.37 -1.38 17.60
N ALA A 389 0.25 -0.25 16.95
CA ALA A 389 0.59 -0.10 15.53
C ALA A 389 1.86 0.75 15.43
N TYR A 390 2.88 0.23 14.77
CA TYR A 390 4.09 0.96 14.41
C TYR A 390 4.16 1.08 12.89
N ILE A 391 4.45 2.27 12.41
CA ILE A 391 4.67 2.52 10.99
C ILE A 391 5.89 3.38 10.73
N ASP A 392 6.61 3.02 9.68
CA ASP A 392 7.79 3.69 9.15
C ASP A 392 7.55 3.98 7.66
N PRO A 393 6.70 4.98 7.32
CA PRO A 393 6.33 5.26 5.95
C PRO A 393 7.47 5.93 5.18
N PRO A 394 7.37 6.06 3.84
CA PRO A 394 8.28 6.89 3.07
C PRO A 394 8.36 8.31 3.63
N PHE A 395 9.57 8.84 3.80
CA PHE A 395 9.79 10.14 4.45
C PHE A 395 9.75 11.34 3.50
N ASN A 396 9.51 11.10 2.22
CA ASN A 396 9.49 12.15 1.18
C ASN A 396 10.86 12.84 0.99
N THR A 397 11.95 12.10 1.15
CA THR A 397 13.32 12.63 1.09
C THR A 397 13.78 12.92 -0.34
N GLY A 398 13.17 12.29 -1.33
CA GLY A 398 13.60 12.33 -2.73
C GLY A 398 14.88 11.53 -3.00
N GLU A 399 15.35 10.71 -2.07
CA GLU A 399 16.50 9.84 -2.22
C GLU A 399 16.19 8.53 -2.96
N ASP A 400 17.23 7.80 -3.38
CA ASP A 400 17.09 6.53 -4.10
C ASP A 400 16.86 5.37 -3.14
N PHE A 401 15.59 5.05 -2.92
CA PHE A 401 15.16 3.84 -2.23
C PHE A 401 14.57 2.81 -3.21
N PRO A 402 14.40 1.53 -2.81
CA PRO A 402 13.67 0.54 -3.60
C PRO A 402 12.17 0.83 -3.74
N TYR A 403 11.68 1.95 -3.20
CA TYR A 403 10.29 2.41 -3.23
C TYR A 403 10.23 3.91 -3.54
N VAL A 404 9.06 4.42 -3.94
CA VAL A 404 8.87 5.84 -4.21
C VAL A 404 8.95 6.63 -2.90
N ASP A 405 9.89 7.56 -2.83
CA ASP A 405 10.09 8.50 -1.72
C ASP A 405 10.16 9.95 -2.21
N ARG A 406 9.44 10.24 -3.29
CA ARG A 406 9.33 11.57 -3.91
C ARG A 406 7.89 11.90 -4.15
N PHE A 407 7.27 12.42 -3.12
CA PHE A 407 5.90 12.90 -3.22
C PHE A 407 5.90 14.42 -3.17
N GLN A 408 4.92 15.03 -3.80
CA GLN A 408 4.55 16.37 -3.37
C GLN A 408 3.95 16.26 -1.96
N ASP A 409 4.16 17.25 -1.11
CA ASP A 409 3.70 17.21 0.29
C ASP A 409 2.20 16.90 0.39
N SER A 410 1.39 17.48 -0.50
CA SER A 410 -0.04 17.20 -0.58
C SER A 410 -0.38 15.76 -0.96
N SER A 411 0.42 15.14 -1.83
CA SER A 411 0.28 13.73 -2.20
C SER A 411 0.64 12.81 -1.06
N TRP A 412 1.73 13.12 -0.36
CA TRP A 412 2.16 12.40 0.84
C TRP A 412 1.10 12.49 1.95
N LEU A 413 0.54 13.67 2.17
CA LEU A 413 -0.53 13.88 3.14
C LEU A 413 -1.80 13.08 2.79
N SER A 414 -2.18 13.03 1.51
CA SER A 414 -3.33 12.25 1.05
C SER A 414 -3.09 10.76 1.23
N LEU A 415 -1.88 10.29 0.91
CA LEU A 415 -1.43 8.92 1.15
C LEU A 415 -1.59 8.56 2.63
N MET A 416 -1.01 9.36 3.51
CA MET A 416 -0.89 9.05 4.94
C MET A 416 -2.21 9.16 5.68
N LYS A 417 -3.02 10.18 5.39
CA LYS A 417 -4.27 10.46 6.10
C LYS A 417 -5.22 9.27 6.14
N ASP A 418 -5.51 8.70 4.97
CA ASP A 418 -6.48 7.61 4.87
C ASP A 418 -5.96 6.35 5.57
N ARG A 419 -4.67 6.07 5.45
CA ARG A 419 -4.01 4.91 6.07
C ARG A 419 -3.89 5.04 7.59
N ILE A 420 -3.58 6.22 8.07
CA ILE A 420 -3.58 6.52 9.52
C ILE A 420 -5.00 6.35 10.09
N ASN A 421 -6.03 6.88 9.41
CA ASN A 421 -7.42 6.76 9.88
C ASN A 421 -7.87 5.30 9.99
N LEU A 422 -7.56 4.47 8.99
CA LEU A 422 -7.86 3.04 9.03
C LEU A 422 -7.05 2.33 10.12
N GLY A 423 -5.76 2.63 10.23
CA GLY A 423 -4.88 2.06 11.26
C GLY A 423 -5.38 2.34 12.68
N ILE A 424 -5.83 3.58 12.95
CA ILE A 424 -6.41 3.97 14.24
C ILE A 424 -7.70 3.17 14.53
N SER A 425 -8.54 2.92 13.51
CA SER A 425 -9.78 2.16 13.67
C SER A 425 -9.56 0.69 14.07
N LEU A 426 -8.33 0.19 13.90
CA LEU A 426 -7.93 -1.16 14.31
C LEU A 426 -7.43 -1.22 15.75
N LEU A 427 -7.02 -0.07 16.33
CA LEU A 427 -6.47 -0.01 17.69
C LEU A 427 -7.52 -0.34 18.75
N LYS A 428 -7.10 -1.08 19.77
CA LYS A 428 -7.83 -1.20 21.01
C LYS A 428 -8.00 0.17 21.67
N LYS A 429 -8.97 0.30 22.59
CA LYS A 429 -9.15 1.53 23.38
C LYS A 429 -7.89 1.92 24.15
N ASP A 430 -7.19 0.93 24.71
CA ASP A 430 -5.93 1.07 25.43
C ASP A 430 -4.69 0.94 24.51
N GLY A 431 -4.90 0.87 23.21
CA GLY A 431 -3.85 0.70 22.22
C GLY A 431 -3.07 1.99 21.95
N SER A 432 -1.91 1.86 21.33
CA SER A 432 -1.05 2.96 20.96
C SER A 432 -0.68 2.95 19.48
N PHE A 433 -0.44 4.15 18.94
CA PHE A 433 0.01 4.35 17.58
C PHE A 433 1.39 5.00 17.58
N TRP A 434 2.31 4.42 16.81
CA TRP A 434 3.70 4.86 16.70
C TRP A 434 4.00 5.25 15.27
N LEU A 435 4.31 6.53 15.06
CA LEU A 435 4.64 7.08 13.75
C LEU A 435 6.09 7.53 13.73
N HIS A 436 6.91 6.88 12.91
CA HIS A 436 8.33 7.16 12.77
C HIS A 436 8.57 8.00 11.51
N LEU A 437 9.18 9.15 11.66
CA LEU A 437 9.44 10.11 10.58
C LEU A 437 10.80 10.80 10.75
N ASP A 438 11.34 11.26 9.64
CA ASP A 438 12.49 12.17 9.62
C ASP A 438 12.05 13.65 9.57
N ASP A 439 13.02 14.55 9.47
CA ASP A 439 12.77 15.99 9.47
C ASP A 439 11.98 16.48 8.24
N ASN A 440 11.98 15.74 7.13
CA ASN A 440 11.23 16.13 5.94
C ASN A 440 9.71 15.97 6.13
N ALA A 441 9.30 14.97 6.91
CA ALA A 441 7.89 14.60 7.05
C ALA A 441 7.32 14.81 8.46
N ASN A 442 8.14 15.06 9.49
CA ASN A 442 7.71 15.09 10.88
C ASN A 442 6.64 16.15 11.17
N VAL A 443 6.77 17.36 10.61
CA VAL A 443 5.81 18.46 10.79
C VAL A 443 4.45 18.08 10.22
N PHE A 444 4.43 17.55 9.00
CA PHE A 444 3.19 17.11 8.34
C PHE A 444 2.57 15.90 9.05
N GLY A 445 3.39 14.95 9.49
CA GLY A 445 2.93 13.79 10.25
C GLY A 445 2.29 14.19 11.56
N LYS A 446 2.87 15.14 12.30
CA LYS A 446 2.30 15.67 13.54
C LYS A 446 0.93 16.30 13.32
N GLU A 447 0.77 17.07 12.24
CA GLU A 447 -0.53 17.65 11.88
C GLU A 447 -1.60 16.60 11.57
N LEU A 448 -1.23 15.47 10.97
CA LEU A 448 -2.17 14.38 10.69
C LEU A 448 -2.72 13.68 11.93
N ILE A 449 -1.96 13.67 13.03
CA ILE A 449 -2.30 12.90 14.23
C ILE A 449 -2.81 13.76 15.39
N LYS A 450 -2.57 15.08 15.38
CA LYS A 450 -2.83 15.98 16.53
C LYS A 450 -4.26 15.93 17.06
N ASP A 451 -5.24 15.81 16.18
CA ASP A 451 -6.66 15.82 16.54
C ASP A 451 -7.25 14.40 16.73
N LYS A 452 -6.40 13.38 16.68
CA LYS A 452 -6.85 11.97 16.72
C LYS A 452 -6.56 11.28 18.04
N PHE A 453 -5.67 11.82 18.83
CA PHE A 453 -5.23 11.26 20.10
C PHE A 453 -5.22 12.30 21.20
N SER A 454 -5.58 11.90 22.41
CA SER A 454 -5.56 12.79 23.58
C SER A 454 -4.15 13.19 23.98
N GLN A 455 -3.18 12.35 23.72
CA GLN A 455 -1.78 12.54 24.09
C GLN A 455 -0.84 12.10 22.98
N ILE A 456 0.12 12.96 22.66
CA ILE A 456 1.19 12.69 21.70
C ILE A 456 2.52 13.02 22.37
N GLY A 457 3.35 12.01 22.57
CA GLY A 457 4.75 12.14 23.00
C GLY A 457 5.65 12.18 21.78
N GLU A 458 6.70 13.01 21.84
CA GLU A 458 7.75 13.03 20.83
C GLU A 458 9.00 12.40 21.41
N ILE A 459 9.56 11.43 20.70
CA ILE A 459 10.79 10.75 21.08
C ILE A 459 11.82 11.02 20.00
N ILE A 460 12.96 11.51 20.40
CA ILE A 460 14.11 11.73 19.53
C ILE A 460 14.96 10.46 19.47
N PHE A 461 15.03 9.87 18.30
CA PHE A 461 15.83 8.69 18.05
C PHE A 461 17.12 9.06 17.33
N ASP A 462 18.28 8.84 18.00
CA ASP A 462 19.60 9.09 17.42
C ASP A 462 19.95 7.98 16.42
N THR A 463 19.99 8.32 15.12
CA THR A 463 20.32 7.39 14.05
C THR A 463 21.81 7.08 13.92
N ASN A 464 22.67 7.81 14.62
CA ASN A 464 24.12 7.69 14.58
C ASN A 464 24.74 7.23 15.90
N ALA A 465 23.91 6.81 16.87
CA ALA A 465 24.41 6.30 18.12
C ALA A 465 25.42 5.16 17.89
N THR A 466 26.62 5.29 18.46
CA THR A 466 27.72 4.33 18.32
C THR A 466 28.28 3.94 19.67
N LYS A 467 28.92 2.76 19.76
CA LYS A 467 29.64 2.32 20.97
C LYS A 467 30.93 3.08 21.17
N ASP A 468 31.45 3.66 20.10
CA ASP A 468 32.77 4.29 20.11
C ASP A 468 32.62 5.79 19.97
N VAL A 469 32.99 6.51 21.05
CA VAL A 469 32.90 7.97 21.08
C VAL A 469 33.83 8.62 20.04
N GLU A 470 34.97 7.98 19.72
CA GLU A 470 35.86 8.47 18.65
C GLU A 470 35.24 8.32 17.27
N ALA A 471 34.48 7.25 17.02
CA ALA A 471 33.76 7.06 15.76
C ALA A 471 32.64 8.09 15.57
N ASP A 472 32.03 8.60 16.66
CA ASP A 472 31.05 9.67 16.59
C ASP A 472 31.66 11.03 16.20
N LEU A 473 32.91 11.28 16.59
CA LEU A 473 33.66 12.48 16.21
C LEU A 473 34.04 12.51 14.70
N PHE A 474 34.17 11.33 14.09
CA PHE A 474 34.54 11.16 12.68
C PHE A 474 33.40 10.67 11.80
N GLY A 475 32.14 10.81 12.27
CA GLY A 475 30.95 10.33 11.56
C GLY A 475 30.88 10.74 10.07
N TYR A 476 30.91 9.77 9.22
CA TYR A 476 31.12 9.86 7.76
C TYR A 476 29.90 10.36 6.94
N LYS A 477 28.88 10.89 7.55
CA LYS A 477 27.72 11.37 6.79
C LYS A 477 27.78 12.89 6.59
N SER A 478 28.07 13.27 5.37
CA SER A 478 28.04 14.60 4.75
C SER A 478 28.95 15.69 5.32
N PHE A 479 29.95 16.02 4.54
CA PHE A 479 30.66 17.30 4.60
C PHE A 479 29.83 18.35 3.83
N GLY A 480 28.70 18.78 4.39
CA GLY A 480 27.91 19.88 3.86
C GLY A 480 28.12 21.13 4.71
N ASP A 481 27.66 22.27 4.19
CA ASP A 481 27.78 23.57 4.86
C ASP A 481 26.77 23.77 6.01
N ASN A 482 26.16 22.66 6.52
CA ASN A 482 25.13 22.69 7.54
C ASN A 482 25.39 21.67 8.66
N PHE A 483 24.65 21.80 9.77
CA PHE A 483 24.67 20.80 10.84
C PHE A 483 24.24 19.42 10.33
N GLN A 484 24.93 18.39 10.77
CA GLN A 484 24.59 17.01 10.40
C GLN A 484 23.28 16.59 11.05
N LEU A 485 22.33 16.09 10.25
CA LEU A 485 21.11 15.46 10.75
C LEU A 485 21.44 14.10 11.36
N LYS A 486 21.22 13.98 12.67
CA LYS A 486 21.56 12.78 13.45
C LYS A 486 20.36 12.10 14.09
N HIS A 487 19.15 12.59 13.83
CA HIS A 487 17.97 12.05 14.50
C HIS A 487 16.78 11.86 13.58
N GLN A 488 15.87 11.05 14.04
CA GLN A 488 14.51 10.88 13.51
C GLN A 488 13.52 11.08 14.66
N THR A 489 12.29 11.45 14.33
CA THR A 489 11.25 11.67 15.32
C THR A 489 10.30 10.48 15.35
N LEU A 490 10.03 9.98 16.56
CA LEU A 490 9.06 8.93 16.80
C LEU A 490 7.90 9.52 17.61
N PHE A 491 6.73 9.63 17.00
CA PHE A 491 5.52 10.07 17.68
C PHE A 491 4.85 8.89 18.37
N TYR A 492 4.71 8.99 19.70
CA TYR A 492 3.98 8.04 20.53
C TYR A 492 2.59 8.58 20.84
N CYS A 493 1.57 8.03 20.20
CA CYS A 493 0.21 8.52 20.24
C CYS A 493 -0.68 7.57 21.05
N ARG A 494 -1.50 8.11 21.96
CA ARG A 494 -2.38 7.34 22.83
C ARG A 494 -3.61 8.15 23.25
N ASN A 495 -4.64 7.44 23.70
CA ASN A 495 -5.83 8.04 24.30
C ASN A 495 -5.74 8.04 25.83
N ASP A 496 -6.78 8.48 26.53
CA ASP A 496 -6.80 8.55 27.99
C ASP A 496 -6.70 7.18 28.66
N GLU A 497 -7.32 6.16 28.06
CA GLU A 497 -7.10 4.75 28.41
C GLU A 497 -5.94 4.24 27.57
N TYR A 498 -4.83 3.86 28.20
CA TYR A 498 -3.65 3.35 27.51
C TYR A 498 -2.87 2.34 28.31
N LEU A 499 -2.30 1.37 27.63
CA LEU A 499 -1.31 0.46 28.20
C LEU A 499 0.08 1.07 28.04
N PHE A 500 0.76 1.30 29.15
CA PHE A 500 2.15 1.72 29.15
C PHE A 500 2.94 0.99 30.25
N ARG A 501 3.96 0.25 29.81
CA ARG A 501 4.89 -0.45 30.70
C ARG A 501 6.16 0.39 30.81
N LYS A 502 6.37 1.02 31.96
CA LYS A 502 7.55 1.86 32.19
C LYS A 502 8.83 1.02 32.13
N LEU A 503 9.73 1.43 31.24
CA LEU A 503 11.02 0.78 31.06
C LEU A 503 12.12 1.51 31.80
N TRP A 504 13.11 0.75 32.23
CA TRP A 504 14.27 1.22 32.97
C TRP A 504 15.52 0.64 32.36
N LYS A 505 16.63 1.39 32.41
CA LYS A 505 17.96 0.94 31.97
C LYS A 505 18.98 1.09 33.04
N PRO A 506 19.94 0.15 33.19
CA PRO A 506 21.09 0.28 34.08
C PRO A 506 22.06 1.35 33.60
N ASN A 507 22.86 1.90 34.52
CA ASN A 507 23.84 2.95 34.20
C ASN A 507 25.03 2.43 33.39
N ARG A 508 25.28 1.11 33.41
CA ARG A 508 26.38 0.46 32.72
C ARG A 508 25.88 -0.58 31.72
N ASN A 509 26.79 -1.00 30.88
CA ASN A 509 26.54 -2.08 29.94
C ASN A 509 26.11 -3.34 30.70
N THR A 510 24.94 -3.85 30.47
CA THR A 510 24.32 -4.96 31.18
C THR A 510 24.98 -6.31 30.94
N THR A 511 26.05 -6.36 30.14
CA THR A 511 26.86 -7.57 29.93
C THR A 511 27.39 -8.17 31.23
N GLU A 512 27.69 -7.36 32.25
CA GLU A 512 28.12 -7.81 33.58
C GLU A 512 26.97 -8.49 34.36
N LEU A 513 25.71 -8.11 34.06
CA LEU A 513 24.53 -8.73 34.66
C LEU A 513 24.05 -9.96 33.87
N GLY A 514 24.65 -10.28 32.73
CA GLY A 514 24.21 -11.34 31.84
C GLY A 514 22.86 -11.09 31.15
N ILE A 515 22.42 -9.81 31.12
CA ILE A 515 21.09 -9.41 30.61
C ILE A 515 21.18 -8.80 29.21
N GLY A 516 22.38 -8.50 28.68
CA GLY A 516 22.57 -7.82 27.41
C GLY A 516 22.04 -6.38 27.45
N TRP A 517 21.48 -5.90 26.33
CA TRP A 517 20.93 -4.56 26.17
C TRP A 517 19.43 -4.47 26.45
N LEU A 518 18.90 -5.31 27.35
CA LEU A 518 17.48 -5.34 27.67
C LEU A 518 17.07 -4.18 28.55
N ASP A 519 15.97 -3.53 28.20
CA ASP A 519 15.25 -2.65 29.09
C ASP A 519 14.52 -3.50 30.16
N LEU A 520 14.52 -3.02 31.39
CA LEU A 520 13.90 -3.67 32.54
C LEU A 520 12.48 -3.17 32.75
N ILE A 521 11.54 -4.07 32.91
CA ILE A 521 10.15 -3.72 33.21
C ILE A 521 10.00 -3.57 34.72
N ALA A 522 9.57 -2.41 35.19
CA ALA A 522 9.38 -2.11 36.60
C ALA A 522 7.94 -2.32 37.07
N PHE A 523 7.81 -3.07 38.17
CA PHE A 523 6.54 -3.23 38.89
C PHE A 523 6.70 -2.60 40.29
N PRO A 524 5.88 -1.58 40.65
CA PRO A 524 5.95 -1.02 41.98
C PRO A 524 5.56 -2.08 43.04
N ARG A 525 6.30 -2.14 44.14
CA ARG A 525 6.01 -3.01 45.30
C ARG A 525 4.92 -2.44 46.18
N ILE A 526 4.74 -1.12 46.10
CA ILE A 526 3.74 -0.35 46.85
C ILE A 526 3.00 0.60 45.91
N SER A 527 1.81 1.03 46.29
CA SER A 527 0.95 1.89 45.45
C SER A 527 1.57 3.27 45.12
N SER A 528 2.48 3.74 45.93
CA SER A 528 3.16 5.05 45.74
C SER A 528 4.66 4.88 45.97
N PRO A 529 5.39 4.26 45.05
CA PRO A 529 6.82 4.00 45.26
C PRO A 529 7.63 5.31 45.30
N LYS A 530 8.46 5.45 46.30
CA LYS A 530 9.31 6.63 46.50
C LYS A 530 10.81 6.36 46.30
N LYS A 531 11.23 5.10 46.34
CA LYS A 531 12.63 4.67 46.24
C LYS A 531 12.76 3.54 45.21
N ILE A 532 13.95 3.39 44.62
CA ILE A 532 14.28 2.31 43.71
C ILE A 532 14.02 0.93 44.32
N THR A 533 14.30 0.76 45.60
CA THR A 533 14.03 -0.49 46.35
C THR A 533 12.55 -0.88 46.41
N ASP A 534 11.64 0.06 46.13
CA ASP A 534 10.22 -0.19 46.11
C ASP A 534 9.71 -0.82 44.78
N PHE A 535 10.61 -1.05 43.86
CA PHE A 535 10.33 -1.71 42.59
C PHE A 535 10.84 -3.16 42.57
N LYS A 536 10.13 -3.99 41.78
CA LYS A 536 10.65 -5.25 41.27
C LYS A 536 10.91 -5.07 39.78
N PHE A 537 12.07 -5.49 39.36
CA PHE A 537 12.45 -5.45 37.96
C PHE A 537 12.32 -6.84 37.35
N LYS A 538 11.85 -6.92 36.15
CA LYS A 538 11.69 -8.14 35.38
C LYS A 538 12.17 -7.94 33.97
N ILE A 539 12.64 -9.00 33.36
CA ILE A 539 12.95 -9.08 31.93
C ILE A 539 12.04 -10.11 31.26
N GLU A 540 11.68 -9.85 30.02
CA GLU A 540 10.96 -10.82 29.22
C GLU A 540 11.95 -11.77 28.54
N LYS A 541 11.82 -13.05 28.81
CA LYS A 541 12.71 -14.11 28.27
C LYS A 541 11.96 -15.39 27.99
N TRP A 542 12.49 -16.16 27.07
CA TRP A 542 12.15 -17.57 26.91
C TRP A 542 12.95 -18.42 27.92
N ASN A 543 12.25 -19.12 28.81
CA ASN A 543 12.83 -20.06 29.74
C ASN A 543 12.18 -21.43 29.53
N ASN A 544 12.96 -22.47 29.25
CA ASN A 544 12.47 -23.84 29.07
C ASN A 544 11.23 -23.93 28.15
N ASN A 545 11.31 -23.26 27.00
CA ASN A 545 10.24 -23.19 26.00
C ASN A 545 8.97 -22.42 26.42
N VAL A 546 9.02 -21.67 27.51
CA VAL A 546 7.93 -20.81 27.97
C VAL A 546 8.40 -19.36 27.99
N PHE A 547 7.63 -18.48 27.34
CA PHE A 547 7.86 -17.05 27.43
C PHE A 547 7.28 -16.49 28.72
N GLY A 548 8.07 -15.73 29.45
CA GLY A 548 7.65 -15.20 30.74
C GLY A 548 8.49 -14.04 31.24
N LEU A 549 8.09 -13.50 32.38
CA LEU A 549 8.81 -12.46 33.11
C LEU A 549 9.71 -13.10 34.16
N SER A 550 11.03 -12.90 34.02
CA SER A 550 12.03 -13.36 35.00
C SER A 550 12.39 -12.22 35.92
N ASP A 551 12.44 -12.47 37.24
CA ASP A 551 12.96 -11.53 38.25
C ASP A 551 14.45 -11.26 38.00
N VAL A 552 14.84 -10.02 38.20
CA VAL A 552 16.21 -9.55 38.04
C VAL A 552 16.61 -8.79 39.31
N GLU A 553 17.73 -9.21 39.89
CA GLU A 553 18.36 -8.49 40.98
C GLU A 553 19.26 -7.38 40.40
N ILE A 554 19.05 -6.15 40.85
CA ILE A 554 19.78 -4.98 40.39
C ILE A 554 20.55 -4.39 41.55
N ASN A 555 21.85 -4.43 41.43
CA ASN A 555 22.79 -3.84 42.39
C ASN A 555 23.37 -2.50 41.92
N GLU A 556 22.96 -2.05 40.75
CA GLU A 556 23.44 -0.84 40.10
C GLU A 556 22.40 0.29 40.10
N LYS A 557 22.89 1.50 39.86
CA LYS A 557 22.01 2.65 39.61
C LYS A 557 21.30 2.48 38.29
N ILE A 558 19.99 2.61 38.31
CA ILE A 558 19.11 2.50 37.13
C ILE A 558 18.37 3.79 36.88
N PHE A 559 17.98 4.03 35.61
CA PHE A 559 17.29 5.21 35.18
C PHE A 559 16.05 4.82 34.37
N PRO A 560 14.96 5.57 34.49
CA PRO A 560 13.85 5.39 33.56
C PRO A 560 14.31 5.71 32.13
N VAL A 561 13.79 4.99 31.17
CA VAL A 561 13.98 5.31 29.76
C VAL A 561 13.23 6.62 29.48
N GLY A 562 13.94 7.62 28.99
CA GLY A 562 13.41 8.95 28.65
C GLY A 562 12.92 9.01 27.19
N ASP A 563 12.75 10.23 26.72
CA ASP A 563 12.29 10.58 25.37
C ASP A 563 13.43 10.84 24.38
N ILE A 564 14.68 10.76 24.82
CA ILE A 564 15.85 10.81 23.94
C ILE A 564 16.51 9.43 23.94
N TRP A 565 16.46 8.77 22.78
CA TRP A 565 16.99 7.42 22.60
C TRP A 565 18.31 7.45 21.82
N ASN A 566 19.38 7.70 22.51
CA ASN A 566 20.77 7.71 22.01
C ASN A 566 21.57 6.46 22.40
N ASP A 567 20.91 5.46 22.97
CA ASP A 567 21.48 4.22 23.45
C ASP A 567 21.11 3.01 22.57
N ILE A 568 20.42 3.25 21.45
CA ILE A 568 20.10 2.22 20.47
C ILE A 568 21.02 2.42 19.26
N PHE A 569 21.93 1.49 19.06
CA PHE A 569 22.91 1.60 17.97
C PHE A 569 22.29 1.48 16.59
N SER A 570 22.81 2.30 15.68
CA SER A 570 22.35 2.33 14.31
C SER A 570 22.71 1.03 13.56
N PHE A 571 21.95 0.79 12.47
CA PHE A 571 22.13 -0.34 11.57
C PHE A 571 23.55 -0.51 11.01
N THR A 572 24.25 0.56 10.71
CA THR A 572 25.54 0.53 10.02
C THR A 572 26.65 -0.05 10.87
N GLN A 573 26.49 -0.13 12.18
CA GLN A 573 27.55 -0.48 13.11
C GLN A 573 27.53 -1.89 13.66
N SER A 574 26.78 -2.82 13.15
CA SER A 574 27.04 -4.23 13.48
C SER A 574 25.92 -5.10 14.04
N GLU A 575 24.85 -4.55 14.61
CA GLU A 575 23.85 -5.42 15.27
C GLU A 575 23.01 -6.21 14.27
N MET A 576 22.81 -5.69 13.06
CA MET A 576 21.84 -6.25 12.15
C MET A 576 22.37 -7.28 11.16
N ARG A 577 23.67 -7.34 11.00
CA ARG A 577 24.30 -8.46 10.27
C ARG A 577 24.22 -9.78 11.03
N VAL A 578 23.66 -9.75 12.23
CA VAL A 578 23.78 -10.85 13.18
C VAL A 578 22.43 -11.47 13.56
N SER A 579 21.31 -10.74 13.63
CA SER A 579 20.01 -11.37 13.98
C SER A 579 19.59 -12.26 12.85
N GLU A 580 19.29 -12.25 11.80
CA GLU A 580 18.98 -13.29 10.82
C GLU A 580 20.07 -13.42 9.73
N SER A 581 21.30 -13.02 10.03
CA SER A 581 22.47 -13.10 9.15
C SER A 581 22.36 -12.39 7.78
N PHE A 582 21.39 -11.48 7.61
CA PHE A 582 21.17 -10.77 6.37
C PHE A 582 21.23 -9.26 6.54
N SER A 583 21.89 -8.57 5.62
CA SER A 583 21.76 -7.14 5.42
C SER A 583 20.80 -6.89 4.27
N PHE A 584 19.68 -6.23 4.55
CA PHE A 584 18.66 -6.02 3.51
C PHE A 584 18.85 -4.68 2.79
N THR A 585 18.66 -3.59 3.49
CA THR A 585 18.77 -2.24 2.93
C THR A 585 19.36 -1.28 3.95
N SER A 586 19.81 -0.12 3.51
CA SER A 586 20.26 0.96 4.40
C SER A 586 19.12 1.56 5.25
N SER A 587 17.87 1.30 4.89
CA SER A 587 16.68 1.85 5.56
C SER A 587 16.08 0.94 6.65
N GLN A 588 16.68 -0.23 6.89
CA GLN A 588 16.18 -1.15 7.92
C GLN A 588 16.33 -0.56 9.33
N LYS A 589 15.29 -0.67 10.14
CA LYS A 589 15.33 -0.22 11.54
C LYS A 589 15.98 -1.25 12.47
N PRO A 590 16.67 -0.81 13.56
CA PRO A 590 17.24 -1.71 14.54
C PRO A 590 16.19 -2.52 15.30
N GLU A 591 16.45 -3.80 15.58
CA GLU A 591 15.55 -4.63 16.39
C GLU A 591 15.32 -4.06 17.80
N ASN A 592 16.34 -3.46 18.40
CA ASN A 592 16.24 -2.87 19.73
C ASN A 592 15.28 -1.66 19.79
N LEU A 593 15.11 -0.92 18.68
CA LEU A 593 14.11 0.12 18.59
C LEU A 593 12.70 -0.47 18.68
N LEU A 594 12.41 -1.48 17.85
CA LEU A 594 11.11 -2.14 17.84
C LEU A 594 10.85 -2.89 19.14
N ARG A 595 11.86 -3.50 19.73
CA ARG A 595 11.75 -4.14 21.05
C ARG A 595 11.28 -3.15 22.10
N ARG A 596 11.91 -1.98 22.19
CA ARG A 596 11.55 -0.95 23.17
C ARG A 596 10.11 -0.47 22.99
N ILE A 597 9.70 -0.21 21.74
CA ILE A 597 8.32 0.15 21.38
C ILE A 597 7.36 -0.95 21.84
N ILE A 598 7.60 -2.18 21.41
CA ILE A 598 6.68 -3.31 21.64
C ILE A 598 6.59 -3.65 23.15
N GLN A 599 7.72 -3.66 23.85
CA GLN A 599 7.73 -3.95 25.30
C GLN A 599 7.01 -2.87 26.11
N SER A 600 7.13 -1.58 25.73
CA SER A 600 6.48 -0.49 26.45
C SER A 600 4.97 -0.43 26.21
N SER A 601 4.49 -0.90 25.07
CA SER A 601 3.11 -0.67 24.59
C SER A 601 2.28 -1.94 24.37
N SER A 602 2.79 -3.11 24.77
CA SER A 602 2.05 -4.37 24.56
C SER A 602 2.36 -5.43 25.63
N GLU A 603 1.42 -6.35 25.76
CA GLU A 603 1.56 -7.57 26.57
C GLU A 603 1.79 -8.79 25.68
N ALA A 604 2.16 -9.92 26.32
CA ALA A 604 2.26 -11.20 25.63
C ALA A 604 0.97 -11.52 24.90
N ARG A 605 1.08 -12.05 23.67
CA ARG A 605 -0.05 -12.34 22.75
C ARG A 605 -0.86 -11.14 22.31
N GLY A 606 -0.52 -9.89 22.71
CA GLY A 606 -1.09 -8.66 22.13
C GLY A 606 -0.72 -8.54 20.65
N ILE A 607 -1.63 -7.99 19.84
CA ILE A 607 -1.42 -7.86 18.38
C ILE A 607 -0.63 -6.58 18.10
N ILE A 608 0.51 -6.74 17.42
CA ILE A 608 1.34 -5.66 16.88
C ILE A 608 1.08 -5.57 15.38
N MET A 609 0.94 -4.35 14.86
CA MET A 609 0.66 -4.14 13.45
C MET A 609 1.67 -3.23 12.81
N ASP A 610 2.11 -3.59 11.59
CA ASP A 610 2.90 -2.75 10.72
C ASP A 610 2.40 -2.89 9.27
N TYR A 611 1.88 -1.80 8.72
CA TYR A 611 1.36 -1.77 7.35
C TYR A 611 2.23 -0.94 6.39
N PHE A 612 3.45 -0.63 6.82
CA PHE A 612 4.59 -0.22 6.00
C PHE A 612 5.77 -1.14 6.32
N LEU A 613 5.53 -2.44 6.20
CA LEU A 613 6.35 -3.48 6.82
C LEU A 613 7.80 -3.51 6.33
N GLY A 614 8.05 -3.12 5.08
CA GLY A 614 9.35 -3.25 4.46
C GLY A 614 9.83 -4.70 4.50
N ILE A 615 10.97 -4.94 5.13
CA ILE A 615 11.57 -6.27 5.23
C ILE A 615 11.20 -7.04 6.49
N GLY A 616 10.19 -6.60 7.25
CA GLY A 616 9.60 -7.37 8.34
C GLY A 616 10.32 -7.29 9.68
N THR A 617 11.04 -6.23 10.00
CA THR A 617 11.69 -6.10 11.32
C THR A 617 10.67 -6.09 12.45
N THR A 618 9.56 -5.37 12.29
CA THR A 618 8.50 -5.30 13.29
C THR A 618 7.90 -6.67 13.60
N THR A 619 7.56 -7.45 12.56
CA THR A 619 6.98 -8.80 12.72
C THR A 619 7.97 -9.77 13.33
N ALA A 620 9.26 -9.71 12.95
CA ALA A 620 10.32 -10.54 13.51
C ALA A 620 10.49 -10.27 15.01
N VAL A 621 10.56 -9.01 15.42
CA VAL A 621 10.68 -8.62 16.83
C VAL A 621 9.44 -8.99 17.63
N ALA A 622 8.24 -8.71 17.09
CA ALA A 622 6.99 -9.06 17.74
C ALA A 622 6.90 -10.58 18.00
N HIS A 623 7.27 -11.39 17.02
CA HIS A 623 7.29 -12.85 17.15
C HIS A 623 8.25 -13.32 18.24
N LYS A 624 9.51 -12.85 18.24
CA LYS A 624 10.52 -13.17 19.25
C LYS A 624 10.10 -12.75 20.67
N LEU A 625 9.26 -11.74 20.79
CA LEU A 625 8.70 -11.25 22.05
C LEU A 625 7.35 -11.89 22.41
N ASN A 626 6.93 -12.95 21.71
CA ASN A 626 5.64 -13.63 21.92
C ASN A 626 4.42 -12.69 21.77
N ARG A 627 4.48 -11.78 20.82
CA ARG A 627 3.32 -10.98 20.40
C ARG A 627 2.79 -11.57 19.11
N LYS A 628 1.46 -11.49 18.93
CA LYS A 628 0.86 -11.70 17.62
C LYS A 628 1.18 -10.52 16.73
N TRP A 629 1.21 -10.73 15.43
CA TRP A 629 1.55 -9.65 14.51
C TRP A 629 0.75 -9.70 13.21
N ILE A 630 0.55 -8.50 12.63
CA ILE A 630 -0.01 -8.31 11.29
C ILE A 630 1.01 -7.47 10.53
N GLY A 631 1.51 -8.00 9.43
CA GLY A 631 2.43 -7.30 8.54
C GLY A 631 1.85 -7.16 7.15
N VAL A 632 1.86 -5.94 6.59
CA VAL A 632 1.38 -5.67 5.23
C VAL A 632 2.52 -5.13 4.39
N GLU A 633 2.77 -5.75 3.23
CA GLU A 633 3.79 -5.33 2.27
C GLU A 633 3.31 -5.60 0.84
N MET A 634 3.55 -4.66 -0.07
CA MET A 634 3.17 -4.81 -1.47
C MET A 634 4.35 -5.17 -2.40
N GLY A 635 5.56 -4.83 -1.99
CA GLY A 635 6.76 -4.94 -2.82
C GLY A 635 7.16 -6.37 -3.16
N ASP A 636 8.01 -6.53 -4.17
CA ASP A 636 8.50 -7.83 -4.62
C ASP A 636 9.33 -8.56 -3.54
N HIS A 637 9.92 -7.80 -2.63
CA HIS A 637 10.64 -8.33 -1.46
C HIS A 637 9.75 -9.00 -0.42
N PHE A 638 8.43 -9.07 -0.66
CA PHE A 638 7.52 -9.91 0.13
C PHE A 638 7.87 -11.40 0.03
N ASN A 639 8.38 -11.84 -1.09
CA ASN A 639 8.70 -13.23 -1.37
C ASN A 639 9.91 -13.74 -0.57
N GLU A 640 10.15 -15.05 -0.60
CA GLU A 640 11.26 -15.71 0.13
C GLU A 640 12.63 -15.20 -0.30
N MET A 641 12.80 -14.99 -1.61
CA MET A 641 14.03 -14.47 -2.23
C MET A 641 13.66 -13.44 -3.29
N TYR A 642 14.50 -12.43 -3.46
CA TYR A 642 14.39 -11.48 -4.56
C TYR A 642 15.76 -11.06 -5.06
N GLU A 643 15.82 -10.61 -6.31
CA GLU A 643 17.05 -10.18 -6.95
C GLU A 643 17.26 -8.67 -6.82
N THR A 644 18.49 -8.26 -6.58
CA THR A 644 18.95 -6.88 -6.57
C THR A 644 20.23 -6.77 -7.37
N GLU A 645 20.71 -5.57 -7.68
CA GLU A 645 22.01 -5.36 -8.33
C GLU A 645 23.18 -5.99 -7.57
N SER A 646 23.06 -6.09 -6.23
CA SER A 646 24.06 -6.73 -5.38
C SER A 646 23.87 -8.24 -5.22
N GLY A 647 22.96 -8.85 -5.99
CA GLY A 647 22.68 -10.29 -5.97
C GLY A 647 21.36 -10.64 -5.26
N LYS A 648 21.15 -11.93 -5.00
CA LYS A 648 19.96 -12.45 -4.33
C LYS A 648 19.90 -12.05 -2.87
N LYS A 649 18.72 -11.61 -2.41
CA LYS A 649 18.46 -11.25 -1.03
C LYS A 649 17.21 -11.96 -0.51
N LEU A 650 17.17 -12.14 0.80
CA LEU A 650 16.03 -12.74 1.49
C LEU A 650 14.89 -11.72 1.60
N GLY A 651 13.69 -12.15 1.26
CA GLY A 651 12.46 -11.36 1.43
C GLY A 651 11.79 -11.61 2.76
N VAL A 652 10.64 -10.95 2.97
CA VAL A 652 9.92 -10.96 4.25
C VAL A 652 9.50 -12.38 4.67
N LYS A 653 8.90 -13.16 3.75
CA LYS A 653 8.50 -14.54 4.06
C LYS A 653 9.70 -15.41 4.45
N GLY A 654 10.79 -15.28 3.71
CA GLY A 654 12.02 -15.98 4.02
C GLY A 654 12.56 -15.61 5.39
N ARG A 655 12.59 -14.31 5.72
CA ARG A 655 12.98 -13.82 7.05
C ARG A 655 12.10 -14.41 8.15
N MET A 656 10.79 -14.43 7.98
CA MET A 656 9.90 -15.00 9.00
C MET A 656 10.09 -16.50 9.17
N LYS A 657 10.37 -17.26 8.10
CA LYS A 657 10.74 -18.68 8.19
C LYS A 657 12.03 -18.88 8.99
N TRP A 658 13.00 -17.99 8.82
CA TRP A 658 14.22 -17.98 9.62
C TRP A 658 13.96 -17.71 11.10
N VAL A 659 13.12 -16.71 11.39
CA VAL A 659 12.72 -16.41 12.77
C VAL A 659 12.06 -17.62 13.42
N LEU A 660 11.20 -18.33 12.69
CA LEU A 660 10.57 -19.56 13.19
C LEU A 660 11.58 -20.68 13.43
N PHE A 661 12.59 -20.82 12.58
CA PHE A 661 13.62 -21.83 12.76
C PHE A 661 14.48 -21.59 14.01
N GLY A 662 14.74 -20.32 14.32
CA GLY A 662 15.49 -19.90 15.52
C GLY A 662 16.99 -19.77 15.29
N ASP A 663 17.57 -18.69 15.78
CA ASP A 663 18.96 -18.30 15.50
C ASP A 663 20.00 -19.23 16.11
N LYS A 664 19.64 -19.98 17.16
CA LYS A 664 20.57 -20.95 17.82
C LYS A 664 20.99 -22.11 16.94
N ASN A 665 20.21 -22.39 15.92
CA ASN A 665 20.45 -23.52 15.02
C ASN A 665 21.38 -23.16 13.85
N ILE A 666 21.83 -21.89 13.78
CA ILE A 666 22.65 -21.41 12.68
C ILE A 666 24.12 -21.44 13.09
N SER A 667 24.88 -22.33 12.47
CA SER A 667 26.34 -22.43 12.63
C SER A 667 27.08 -21.35 11.85
N LEU A 668 26.84 -20.06 12.16
CA LEU A 668 27.60 -18.97 11.58
C LEU A 668 28.69 -18.51 12.56
N PRO A 669 29.96 -18.45 12.13
CA PRO A 669 31.10 -18.16 12.99
C PRO A 669 31.05 -16.83 13.73
N ASP A 670 30.29 -15.86 13.21
CA ASP A 670 30.18 -14.49 13.74
C ASP A 670 28.96 -14.24 14.62
N VAL A 671 27.97 -15.15 14.67
CA VAL A 671 26.71 -14.97 15.41
C VAL A 671 26.91 -15.04 16.91
N GLU A 672 27.90 -15.81 17.39
CA GLU A 672 28.15 -15.98 18.84
C GLU A 672 28.81 -14.75 19.49
N ARG A 673 29.38 -13.85 18.72
CA ARG A 673 30.22 -12.76 19.21
C ARG A 673 29.53 -11.44 19.50
N ARG A 674 28.26 -11.26 19.11
CA ARG A 674 27.57 -9.96 19.19
C ARG A 674 26.21 -10.06 19.89
N PRO A 675 25.84 -9.08 20.72
CA PRO A 675 24.53 -9.04 21.34
C PRO A 675 23.46 -8.76 20.29
N HIS A 676 22.45 -9.60 20.22
CA HIS A 676 21.27 -9.44 19.35
C HIS A 676 20.02 -9.92 20.08
N LEU A 677 18.84 -9.46 19.63
CA LEU A 677 17.57 -9.68 20.32
C LEU A 677 17.31 -11.16 20.61
N SER A 678 17.53 -12.06 19.67
CA SER A 678 17.28 -13.50 19.84
C SER A 678 18.07 -14.08 21.03
N LYS A 679 19.32 -13.65 21.20
CA LYS A 679 20.15 -14.03 22.36
C LYS A 679 19.60 -13.45 23.65
N ASP A 680 19.27 -12.16 23.63
CA ASP A 680 18.82 -11.42 24.82
C ASP A 680 17.52 -12.01 25.40
N VAL A 681 16.56 -12.34 24.52
CA VAL A 681 15.29 -12.93 24.95
C VAL A 681 15.32 -14.46 25.04
N ASN A 682 16.48 -15.08 24.75
CA ASN A 682 16.66 -16.52 24.69
C ASN A 682 15.70 -17.19 23.70
N TRP A 683 15.55 -16.59 22.49
CA TRP A 683 14.70 -17.12 21.44
C TRP A 683 15.22 -18.44 20.88
N ASN A 684 14.39 -19.47 20.86
CA ASN A 684 14.78 -20.82 20.44
C ASN A 684 14.15 -21.25 19.11
N GLY A 685 13.22 -20.46 18.57
CA GLY A 685 12.41 -20.83 17.41
C GLY A 685 11.00 -21.29 17.79
N GLY A 686 10.28 -21.77 16.82
CA GLY A 686 8.90 -22.20 16.91
C GLY A 686 7.90 -21.13 16.45
N GLY A 687 6.76 -21.57 15.95
CA GLY A 687 5.68 -20.67 15.56
C GLY A 687 4.77 -21.19 14.47
N PHE A 688 3.74 -20.38 14.23
CA PHE A 688 2.68 -20.69 13.28
C PHE A 688 2.11 -19.39 12.72
N PHE A 689 2.28 -19.11 11.43
CA PHE A 689 1.70 -17.94 10.79
C PHE A 689 1.04 -18.26 9.46
N LYS A 690 0.10 -17.41 9.06
CA LYS A 690 -0.57 -17.45 7.76
C LYS A 690 -0.01 -16.35 6.88
N TYR A 691 0.17 -16.62 5.58
CA TYR A 691 0.42 -15.60 4.59
C TYR A 691 -0.55 -15.73 3.41
N TYR A 692 -0.93 -14.58 2.84
CA TYR A 692 -1.83 -14.54 1.68
C TYR A 692 -1.67 -13.22 0.92
N GLU A 693 -2.25 -13.17 -0.25
CA GLU A 693 -2.35 -11.99 -1.10
C GLU A 693 -3.79 -11.50 -1.13
N LEU A 694 -3.99 -10.20 -1.27
CA LEU A 694 -5.31 -9.65 -1.58
C LEU A 694 -5.44 -9.35 -3.07
N GLU A 695 -6.66 -9.48 -3.59
CA GLU A 695 -7.02 -9.00 -4.91
C GLU A 695 -6.58 -7.55 -5.07
N GLN A 696 -5.83 -7.24 -6.13
CA GLN A 696 -5.37 -5.88 -6.36
C GLN A 696 -6.45 -5.05 -7.08
N TYR A 697 -6.43 -3.74 -6.85
CA TYR A 697 -7.34 -2.82 -7.52
C TYR A 697 -7.26 -2.93 -9.05
N GLU A 698 -6.04 -3.11 -9.59
CA GLU A 698 -5.84 -3.31 -11.02
C GLU A 698 -6.46 -4.61 -11.56
N ASP A 699 -6.49 -5.68 -10.75
CA ASP A 699 -7.16 -6.93 -11.13
C ASP A 699 -8.67 -6.71 -11.32
N ALA A 700 -9.28 -5.94 -10.42
CA ALA A 700 -10.70 -5.57 -10.54
C ALA A 700 -10.95 -4.70 -11.78
N LEU A 701 -10.12 -3.70 -12.03
CA LEU A 701 -10.25 -2.84 -13.25
C LEU A 701 -10.05 -3.63 -14.54
N LYS A 702 -9.13 -4.59 -14.57
CA LYS A 702 -8.87 -5.44 -15.74
C LYS A 702 -10.10 -6.26 -16.14
N ASN A 703 -10.89 -6.67 -15.16
CA ASN A 703 -12.07 -7.51 -15.38
C ASN A 703 -13.34 -6.70 -15.72
N CYS A 704 -13.30 -5.37 -15.55
CA CYS A 704 -14.44 -4.51 -15.83
C CYS A 704 -14.70 -4.36 -17.34
N LYS A 705 -15.97 -4.40 -17.75
CA LYS A 705 -16.43 -4.06 -19.08
C LYS A 705 -17.60 -3.10 -19.00
N TYR A 706 -17.74 -2.32 -20.03
CA TYR A 706 -18.86 -1.41 -20.23
C TYR A 706 -19.87 -2.07 -21.19
N GLY A 707 -21.12 -2.18 -20.73
CA GLY A 707 -22.18 -2.79 -21.54
C GLY A 707 -22.83 -1.75 -22.47
N ASN A 708 -22.72 -1.93 -23.77
CA ASN A 708 -23.28 -1.03 -24.80
C ASN A 708 -24.81 -1.00 -24.90
N GLY A 709 -25.56 -1.73 -24.07
CA GLY A 709 -26.94 -2.07 -24.34
C GLY A 709 -28.02 -1.22 -23.68
N ASP A 710 -27.79 -0.62 -22.54
CA ASP A 710 -28.89 -0.14 -21.68
C ASP A 710 -29.03 1.39 -21.53
N LEU A 711 -28.02 2.18 -21.91
CA LEU A 711 -28.06 3.63 -21.72
C LEU A 711 -29.05 4.37 -22.58
N PHE A 712 -29.44 3.83 -23.75
CA PHE A 712 -30.25 4.53 -24.74
C PHE A 712 -31.70 4.06 -24.89
N SER A 713 -32.10 3.08 -24.10
CA SER A 713 -33.51 2.64 -24.08
C SER A 713 -34.43 3.55 -23.25
N LYS A 714 -33.85 4.49 -22.47
CA LYS A 714 -34.63 5.44 -21.68
C LYS A 714 -34.39 6.87 -22.16
N THR A 715 -35.34 7.38 -22.89
CA THR A 715 -35.54 8.81 -23.19
C THR A 715 -35.89 9.55 -21.90
N SER A 716 -34.94 9.75 -20.98
CA SER A 716 -35.18 10.54 -19.77
C SER A 716 -34.24 11.73 -19.70
N ASP A 717 -34.74 12.84 -19.14
CA ASP A 717 -33.94 14.04 -18.77
C ASP A 717 -32.75 13.73 -17.85
N LYS A 718 -32.57 12.48 -17.47
CA LYS A 718 -31.53 11.95 -16.57
C LYS A 718 -30.41 11.21 -17.30
N ALA A 719 -30.29 11.33 -18.63
CA ALA A 719 -29.23 10.63 -19.38
C ALA A 719 -27.80 10.90 -18.86
N TYR A 720 -27.56 12.05 -18.24
CA TYR A 720 -26.27 12.40 -17.62
C TYR A 720 -26.11 11.87 -16.19
N GLN A 721 -27.17 11.34 -15.59
CA GLN A 721 -27.21 10.80 -14.23
C GLN A 721 -27.51 9.29 -14.25
N ASP A 722 -27.82 8.71 -15.40
CA ASP A 722 -28.05 7.27 -15.52
C ASP A 722 -26.72 6.54 -15.39
N TYR A 723 -26.65 5.72 -14.40
CA TYR A 723 -25.51 4.97 -13.92
C TYR A 723 -24.67 4.33 -15.02
N ILE A 724 -23.39 4.62 -15.01
CA ILE A 724 -22.39 3.82 -15.72
C ILE A 724 -22.13 2.60 -14.88
N PHE A 725 -22.71 1.48 -15.25
CA PHE A 725 -22.34 0.22 -14.67
C PHE A 725 -21.07 -0.30 -15.36
N MET A 726 -19.92 -0.19 -14.69
CA MET A 726 -18.80 -1.05 -15.01
C MET A 726 -19.15 -2.46 -14.53
N LYS A 727 -19.47 -3.35 -15.46
CA LYS A 727 -19.76 -4.75 -15.13
C LYS A 727 -18.46 -5.52 -15.09
N ASP A 728 -18.17 -6.14 -13.96
CA ASP A 728 -17.13 -7.17 -13.92
C ASP A 728 -17.70 -8.44 -14.55
N GLU A 729 -17.35 -8.71 -15.81
CA GLU A 729 -17.85 -9.89 -16.53
C GLU A 729 -17.36 -11.21 -15.95
N LYS A 730 -16.18 -11.24 -15.35
CA LYS A 730 -15.72 -12.43 -14.62
C LYS A 730 -16.62 -12.71 -13.42
N MET A 731 -16.97 -11.64 -12.67
CA MET A 731 -17.93 -11.73 -11.58
C MET A 731 -19.29 -12.24 -12.04
N LEU A 732 -19.81 -11.66 -13.12
CA LEU A 732 -21.10 -12.10 -13.67
C LEU A 732 -21.05 -13.55 -14.14
N SER A 733 -19.95 -14.00 -14.73
CA SER A 733 -19.79 -15.38 -15.17
C SER A 733 -19.68 -16.38 -14.01
N ALA A 734 -19.28 -15.92 -12.82
CA ALA A 734 -19.25 -16.72 -11.60
C ALA A 734 -20.63 -16.88 -10.95
N LEU A 735 -21.64 -16.09 -11.38
CA LEU A 735 -22.99 -16.14 -10.85
C LEU A 735 -23.89 -17.03 -11.74
N GLU A 736 -24.41 -18.09 -11.18
CA GLU A 736 -25.45 -18.91 -11.79
C GLU A 736 -26.80 -18.51 -11.19
N ILE A 737 -27.62 -17.78 -11.97
CA ILE A 737 -28.91 -17.27 -11.52
C ILE A 737 -30.00 -18.25 -11.88
N ASP A 738 -30.60 -18.91 -10.89
CA ASP A 738 -31.81 -19.72 -11.04
C ASP A 738 -33.05 -18.83 -10.84
N TYR A 739 -33.59 -18.37 -11.96
CA TYR A 739 -34.79 -17.52 -11.98
C TYR A 739 -36.04 -18.20 -11.46
N LYS A 740 -36.13 -19.53 -11.56
CA LYS A 740 -37.31 -20.31 -11.12
C LYS A 740 -37.36 -20.42 -9.59
N ASN A 741 -36.22 -20.67 -8.96
CA ASN A 741 -36.14 -20.86 -7.52
C ASN A 741 -35.70 -19.59 -6.77
N LYS A 742 -35.49 -18.48 -7.49
CA LYS A 742 -34.97 -17.22 -6.96
C LYS A 742 -33.66 -17.42 -6.14
N LYS A 743 -32.79 -18.31 -6.60
CA LYS A 743 -31.52 -18.60 -6.00
C LYS A 743 -30.38 -18.14 -6.90
N VAL A 744 -29.33 -17.62 -6.27
CA VAL A 744 -28.07 -17.29 -6.95
C VAL A 744 -27.02 -18.23 -6.38
N LYS A 745 -26.48 -19.08 -7.23
CA LYS A 745 -25.32 -19.91 -6.89
C LYS A 745 -24.06 -19.19 -7.36
N VAL A 746 -23.02 -19.21 -6.57
CA VAL A 746 -21.77 -18.53 -6.87
C VAL A 746 -20.65 -19.55 -6.94
N ASP A 747 -19.98 -19.57 -8.09
CA ASP A 747 -18.76 -20.35 -8.29
C ASP A 747 -17.55 -19.41 -8.34
N LEU A 748 -16.94 -19.19 -7.17
CA LEU A 748 -15.80 -18.29 -7.04
C LEU A 748 -14.54 -18.78 -7.78
N ASN A 749 -14.43 -20.08 -8.10
CA ASN A 749 -13.29 -20.61 -8.85
C ASN A 749 -13.24 -20.08 -10.29
N LYS A 750 -14.38 -19.63 -10.83
CA LYS A 750 -14.43 -18.97 -12.14
C LYS A 750 -13.80 -17.57 -12.11
N LEU A 751 -13.72 -16.94 -10.94
CA LEU A 751 -13.08 -15.63 -10.77
C LEU A 751 -11.56 -15.75 -10.67
N TYR A 752 -11.12 -16.46 -9.66
CA TYR A 752 -9.71 -16.70 -9.37
C TYR A 752 -9.56 -18.14 -8.88
N PRO A 753 -8.59 -18.89 -9.39
CA PRO A 753 -8.45 -20.30 -9.00
C PRO A 753 -8.06 -20.51 -7.54
N ASP A 754 -7.48 -19.51 -6.88
CA ASP A 754 -6.80 -19.65 -5.58
C ASP A 754 -7.45 -18.77 -4.49
N ILE A 755 -8.78 -18.60 -4.52
CA ILE A 755 -9.49 -17.84 -3.48
C ILE A 755 -9.50 -18.64 -2.18
N ASP A 756 -9.00 -18.03 -1.10
CA ASP A 756 -9.24 -18.50 0.26
C ASP A 756 -10.61 -17.99 0.75
N ILE A 757 -11.61 -18.83 0.59
CA ILE A 757 -12.99 -18.50 0.95
C ILE A 757 -13.11 -18.27 2.45
N ALA A 758 -12.44 -19.09 3.29
CA ALA A 758 -12.50 -18.98 4.74
C ALA A 758 -11.95 -17.62 5.22
N GLU A 759 -10.76 -17.22 4.74
CA GLU A 759 -10.16 -15.92 5.10
C GLU A 759 -10.95 -14.75 4.54
N THR A 760 -11.45 -14.86 3.30
CA THR A 760 -12.29 -13.82 2.69
C THR A 760 -13.55 -13.58 3.51
N LEU A 761 -14.25 -14.65 3.92
CA LEU A 761 -15.44 -14.56 4.76
C LEU A 761 -15.11 -14.02 6.16
N SER A 762 -14.00 -14.45 6.74
CA SER A 762 -13.52 -13.97 8.03
C SER A 762 -13.28 -12.46 8.01
N ASN A 763 -12.58 -11.97 6.99
CA ASN A 763 -12.31 -10.54 6.81
C ASN A 763 -13.62 -9.75 6.59
N LEU A 764 -14.54 -10.26 5.78
CA LEU A 764 -15.79 -9.59 5.45
C LEU A 764 -16.77 -9.53 6.63
N THR A 765 -16.88 -10.63 7.39
CA THR A 765 -17.85 -10.73 8.48
C THR A 765 -17.33 -10.31 9.84
N GLY A 766 -16.04 -10.13 9.97
CA GLY A 766 -15.37 -9.82 11.24
C GLY A 766 -15.22 -10.99 12.19
N LYS A 767 -15.52 -12.21 11.73
CA LYS A 767 -15.49 -13.41 12.56
C LYS A 767 -14.17 -14.13 12.44
N TRP A 768 -13.61 -14.57 13.55
CA TRP A 768 -12.36 -15.34 13.58
C TRP A 768 -12.62 -16.79 13.24
N ILE A 769 -11.70 -17.38 12.46
CA ILE A 769 -11.80 -18.76 12.02
C ILE A 769 -11.44 -19.68 13.19
N LYS A 770 -12.36 -20.56 13.55
CA LYS A 770 -12.13 -21.62 14.54
C LYS A 770 -11.56 -22.88 13.87
N ALA A 771 -12.21 -23.34 12.80
CA ALA A 771 -11.79 -24.53 12.05
C ALA A 771 -12.18 -24.45 10.58
N ILE A 772 -11.37 -25.06 9.72
CA ILE A 772 -11.64 -25.25 8.29
C ILE A 772 -11.76 -26.72 8.01
N LYS A 773 -12.88 -27.13 7.38
CA LYS A 773 -13.16 -28.51 6.94
C LYS A 773 -13.44 -28.51 5.45
N ASP A 774 -13.45 -29.70 4.84
CA ASP A 774 -13.84 -29.81 3.43
C ASP A 774 -15.27 -29.30 3.23
N GLY A 775 -15.40 -28.17 2.56
CA GLY A 775 -16.68 -27.53 2.27
C GLY A 775 -17.35 -26.76 3.41
N GLU A 776 -16.70 -26.56 4.56
CA GLU A 776 -17.26 -25.83 5.70
C GLU A 776 -16.19 -25.02 6.43
N VAL A 777 -16.50 -23.78 6.78
CA VAL A 777 -15.74 -23.00 7.76
C VAL A 777 -16.58 -22.78 9.02
N GLU A 778 -15.98 -23.04 10.18
CA GLU A 778 -16.56 -22.76 11.51
C GLU A 778 -15.85 -21.55 12.12
N PHE A 779 -16.63 -20.60 12.61
CA PHE A 779 -16.13 -19.41 13.28
C PHE A 779 -16.19 -19.55 14.81
N THR A 780 -15.44 -18.69 15.50
CA THR A 780 -15.33 -18.70 16.96
C THR A 780 -16.66 -18.40 17.68
N ASP A 781 -17.61 -17.73 17.01
CA ASP A 781 -18.97 -17.51 17.51
C ASP A 781 -19.89 -18.74 17.36
N GLY A 782 -19.38 -19.84 16.83
CA GLY A 782 -20.12 -21.07 16.57
C GLY A 782 -20.89 -21.09 15.25
N SER A 783 -20.90 -19.99 14.50
CA SER A 783 -21.53 -19.97 13.17
C SER A 783 -20.71 -20.77 12.17
N LYS A 784 -21.42 -21.40 11.20
CA LYS A 784 -20.84 -22.22 10.15
C LYS A 784 -21.31 -21.76 8.80
N VAL A 785 -20.41 -21.77 7.82
CA VAL A 785 -20.70 -21.41 6.44
C VAL A 785 -20.24 -22.53 5.51
N ASN A 786 -21.16 -22.97 4.64
CA ASN A 786 -20.82 -23.92 3.57
C ASN A 786 -20.07 -23.18 2.47
N THR A 787 -18.81 -23.57 2.23
CA THR A 787 -17.94 -22.91 1.23
C THR A 787 -18.21 -23.38 -0.20
N LYS A 788 -18.94 -24.52 -0.36
CA LYS A 788 -19.35 -25.05 -1.66
C LYS A 788 -20.68 -24.45 -2.15
N GLU A 789 -21.49 -23.93 -1.22
CA GLU A 789 -22.77 -23.27 -1.51
C GLU A 789 -22.88 -21.96 -0.72
N LEU A 790 -22.21 -20.94 -1.23
CA LEU A 790 -22.18 -19.62 -0.59
C LEU A 790 -23.51 -18.88 -0.76
N ASP A 791 -24.01 -18.30 0.32
CA ASP A 791 -25.10 -17.33 0.25
C ASP A 791 -24.61 -16.06 -0.44
N TYR A 792 -25.25 -15.74 -1.57
CA TYR A 792 -24.98 -14.53 -2.33
C TYR A 792 -24.98 -13.25 -1.46
N LYS A 793 -25.87 -13.18 -0.45
CA LYS A 793 -25.96 -12.01 0.42
C LYS A 793 -24.68 -11.73 1.20
N ILE A 794 -23.95 -12.78 1.59
CA ILE A 794 -22.70 -12.65 2.35
C ILE A 794 -21.60 -12.10 1.45
N ILE A 795 -21.56 -12.55 0.20
CA ILE A 795 -20.49 -12.17 -0.73
C ILE A 795 -20.83 -10.98 -1.62
N LYS A 796 -22.07 -10.47 -1.53
CA LYS A 796 -22.52 -9.30 -2.31
C LYS A 796 -21.55 -8.11 -2.25
N PRO A 797 -20.99 -7.72 -1.08
CA PRO A 797 -20.03 -6.60 -1.00
C PRO A 797 -18.73 -6.82 -1.77
N LEU A 798 -18.36 -8.07 -2.05
CA LEU A 798 -17.17 -8.40 -2.84
C LEU A 798 -17.43 -8.30 -4.34
N ILE A 799 -18.68 -8.48 -4.75
CA ILE A 799 -19.11 -8.59 -6.15
C ILE A 799 -19.67 -7.27 -6.63
N TRP A 800 -20.53 -6.65 -5.83
CA TRP A 800 -21.21 -5.41 -6.12
C TRP A 800 -20.71 -4.32 -5.18
N TRP A 801 -19.91 -3.42 -5.72
CA TRP A 801 -19.50 -2.21 -5.02
C TRP A 801 -20.65 -1.19 -5.04
N GLU A 802 -21.48 -1.18 -4.05
CA GLU A 802 -22.55 -0.20 -3.82
C GLU A 802 -22.06 1.03 -3.04
#